data_58044c0af6f5c6b90da0c47f2c570ec0
#
_entry.id   58044c0af6f5c6b90da0c47f2c570ec0
#
_cell.length_a   1.000
_cell.length_b   1.000
_cell.length_c   1.000
_cell.angle_alpha   90.00
_cell.angle_beta   90.00
_cell.angle_gamma   90.00
#
_symmetry.space_group_name_H-M   'P 1'
#
loop_
_entity.id
_entity.type
_entity.pdbx_description
1 polymer ?
#
loop_
_entity_poly.entity_id
_entity_poly.type
_entity_poly.pdbx_seq_one_letter_code
_entity_poly.pdbx_strand_id
1 'polypeptide(L)'
;MNGYLRVKTSYFLALYTLIFSFSSFMIAKDKHHFLKKVTTTEQKFNSSAPLSYQSEEVRNSTSSRTVISNKELKKTGNLNIENALQNVPGIQIRDATGTGVLPKISVRGFGGGGNGHSNTGMILVNGIPIYGAPYSNIELAIFPVTFQSVDRIDVIKGGTSVQYGPNTFGGVVNIITKEIPKEWENQAAERITFWGRSSNGNFVDPKEKGKPLAQTLGNQMLFNTYGRTAGMLGKYIGISAQGNWINGQGFRQNSPTKVQNYLLDAIYKINATNTFKAYYQYYQYNSYHPGTLSAQDYAYNRFINERPDNQDGGRAKRFGIVYQNYFGDPDRKVGGDFKFTYFTHDMSRDFGFSNQYQSVYMSSQNKILPFKGKGKISATNPNCGLYSYSDTNSPCWQFFDNIRRFVVNAFEPKLNLVVNIGKVKQTFNMGMRFLTEDLYRRSTTRKNPSMPNNGSGFDAGTSLNNFNNYTAVYVSDEINFNNGMLTITPGLRYTFLNYEKKDAPPFKAGQTGKTIKERYNQWNPALNIGYKPIKDWLFYFNYQRSYIPPQFSNIGSFVGTSTDYFQIFNVMEGGSRYYFNNQVSFNANYFVIFANNYFTGRYGDNKEPVNARSQGVELELYYTPIRGLNFHAAYTFIDANITSHTMVTNPANPKGPKKDIFGKKLPFVSPHQFILDASYTYAKTTIGLSSFFYSRTYTDVLNTVPFTEYAPTIKNGAITTKTAGMTPWYWVWNLQISSTLWERKNQSVNASLQINNIFNMKYWFSGIGTSPNGKEAAPPRSITAYVSYHF
;
A
#
# COMPACT_ATOMS: atom_id res chain seq x y z
N MET A 1 22.30 -21.66 23.48
CA MET A 1 22.40 -21.84 22.00
C MET A 1 22.07 -23.25 21.52
N ASN A 2 22.24 -24.29 22.31
CA ASN A 2 22.04 -25.69 21.86
C ASN A 2 20.60 -26.26 21.88
N GLY A 3 19.64 -25.58 22.46
CA GLY A 3 18.23 -26.02 22.46
C GLY A 3 17.41 -25.60 21.23
N TYR A 4 17.82 -24.54 20.57
CA TYR A 4 17.11 -23.95 19.42
C TYR A 4 17.36 -24.71 18.10
N LEU A 5 18.51 -25.35 17.98
CA LEU A 5 18.84 -26.14 16.76
C LEU A 5 18.09 -27.50 16.69
N ARG A 6 17.79 -28.12 17.85
CA ARG A 6 17.10 -29.43 17.86
C ARG A 6 15.64 -29.37 17.46
N VAL A 7 14.94 -28.28 17.75
CA VAL A 7 13.54 -28.11 17.34
C VAL A 7 13.43 -27.83 15.84
N LYS A 8 14.37 -27.09 15.26
CA LYS A 8 14.38 -26.78 13.82
C LYS A 8 14.64 -28.02 12.95
N THR A 9 15.48 -28.95 13.41
CA THR A 9 15.81 -30.17 12.63
C THR A 9 14.68 -31.20 12.61
N SER A 10 13.90 -31.31 13.68
CA SER A 10 12.80 -32.29 13.75
C SER A 10 11.66 -31.94 12.81
N TYR A 11 11.35 -30.66 12.61
CA TYR A 11 10.33 -30.23 11.65
C TYR A 11 10.80 -30.37 10.19
N PHE A 12 12.11 -30.22 9.94
CA PHE A 12 12.69 -30.43 8.61
C PHE A 12 12.63 -31.90 8.18
N LEU A 13 12.90 -32.84 9.09
CA LEU A 13 12.84 -34.27 8.80
C LEU A 13 11.39 -34.76 8.60
N ALA A 14 10.44 -34.28 9.39
CA ALA A 14 9.03 -34.63 9.22
C ALA A 14 8.44 -34.10 7.91
N LEU A 15 8.85 -32.91 7.49
CA LEU A 15 8.44 -32.32 6.22
C LEU A 15 9.09 -33.05 5.02
N TYR A 16 10.34 -33.48 5.18
CA TYR A 16 11.09 -34.22 4.14
C TYR A 16 10.45 -35.60 3.87
N THR A 17 10.02 -36.31 4.92
CA THR A 17 9.31 -37.59 4.78
C THR A 17 7.90 -37.42 4.19
N LEU A 18 7.17 -36.32 4.52
CA LEU A 18 5.86 -36.06 3.92
C LEU A 18 5.95 -35.71 2.42
N ILE A 19 6.94 -34.92 2.03
CA ILE A 19 7.15 -34.51 0.62
C ILE A 19 7.59 -35.68 -0.24
N PHE A 20 8.48 -36.55 0.25
CA PHE A 20 8.96 -37.72 -0.50
C PHE A 20 7.92 -38.85 -0.58
N SER A 21 7.08 -39.05 0.42
CA SER A 21 6.01 -40.07 0.36
C SER A 21 4.87 -39.66 -0.59
N PHE A 22 4.59 -38.37 -0.78
CA PHE A 22 3.60 -37.94 -1.77
C PHE A 22 4.10 -37.99 -3.22
N SER A 23 5.40 -37.79 -3.45
CA SER A 23 5.96 -37.79 -4.80
C SER A 23 6.06 -39.20 -5.42
N SER A 24 6.03 -40.22 -4.60
CA SER A 24 6.16 -41.64 -5.07
C SER A 24 4.82 -42.25 -5.51
N PHE A 25 3.69 -41.64 -5.21
CA PHE A 25 2.37 -42.27 -5.41
C PHE A 25 1.65 -41.86 -6.71
N MET A 26 2.13 -40.87 -7.48
CA MET A 26 1.43 -40.39 -8.68
C MET A 26 2.37 -40.30 -9.92
N ILE A 27 2.67 -41.39 -10.54
CA ILE A 27 3.16 -41.40 -11.92
C ILE A 27 1.97 -41.63 -12.85
N ALA A 28 1.40 -40.57 -13.37
CA ALA A 28 0.29 -40.61 -14.33
C ALA A 28 0.78 -40.67 -15.77
N LYS A 29 0.17 -41.57 -16.54
CA LYS A 29 0.57 -41.98 -17.89
C LYS A 29 0.12 -41.06 -19.05
N ASP A 30 -0.61 -39.96 -18.79
CA ASP A 30 -1.20 -39.07 -19.81
C ASP A 30 -0.66 -37.63 -19.78
N LYS A 31 0.54 -37.47 -20.35
CA LYS A 31 1.27 -36.17 -20.33
C LYS A 31 0.80 -35.11 -21.35
N HIS A 32 0.21 -35.53 -22.48
CA HIS A 32 0.03 -34.63 -23.62
C HIS A 32 -1.17 -33.68 -23.55
N HIS A 33 -2.26 -34.07 -22.92
CA HIS A 33 -3.48 -33.24 -22.86
C HIS A 33 -3.41 -32.16 -21.79
N PHE A 34 -2.80 -32.47 -20.65
CA PHE A 34 -2.58 -31.54 -19.53
C PHE A 34 -1.65 -30.38 -19.92
N LEU A 35 -0.61 -30.66 -20.70
CA LEU A 35 0.37 -29.68 -21.17
C LEU A 35 -0.27 -28.59 -22.07
N LYS A 36 -1.27 -28.95 -22.85
CA LYS A 36 -1.96 -27.99 -23.73
C LYS A 36 -2.80 -26.99 -22.92
N LYS A 37 -3.25 -27.36 -21.74
CA LYS A 37 -4.10 -26.54 -20.89
C LYS A 37 -3.34 -25.79 -19.79
N VAL A 38 -2.24 -26.35 -19.27
CA VAL A 38 -1.30 -25.63 -18.37
C VAL A 38 -0.66 -24.46 -19.12
N THR A 39 -0.37 -24.62 -20.42
CA THR A 39 0.02 -23.47 -21.28
C THR A 39 -1.12 -22.52 -21.60
N THR A 40 -2.39 -22.92 -21.41
CA THR A 40 -3.55 -22.04 -21.60
C THR A 40 -4.08 -21.44 -20.32
N THR A 41 -3.74 -21.99 -19.12
CA THR A 41 -4.06 -21.36 -17.82
C THR A 41 -2.99 -20.33 -17.40
N GLU A 42 -1.82 -20.32 -17.97
CA GLU A 42 -1.05 -19.08 -18.15
C GLU A 42 -1.78 -18.30 -19.27
N GLN A 43 -3.02 -17.89 -18.98
CA GLN A 43 -3.80 -17.13 -19.95
C GLN A 43 -2.98 -15.89 -20.30
N LYS A 44 -2.53 -15.86 -21.54
CA LYS A 44 -2.17 -14.62 -22.20
C LYS A 44 -3.33 -13.68 -21.93
N PHE A 45 -3.17 -12.77 -21.00
CA PHE A 45 -3.98 -11.56 -20.97
C PHE A 45 -3.84 -10.97 -22.37
N ASN A 46 -4.87 -11.16 -23.18
CA ASN A 46 -4.82 -10.71 -24.53
C ASN A 46 -4.81 -9.20 -24.48
N SER A 47 -3.62 -8.60 -24.54
CA SER A 47 -3.40 -7.15 -24.39
C SER A 47 -4.18 -6.33 -25.44
N SER A 48 -4.82 -6.99 -26.38
CA SER A 48 -5.67 -6.40 -27.41
C SER A 48 -7.18 -6.51 -27.12
N ALA A 49 -7.60 -7.24 -26.05
CA ALA A 49 -9.02 -7.30 -25.72
C ALA A 49 -9.52 -5.93 -25.21
N PRO A 50 -10.75 -5.53 -25.52
CA PRO A 50 -11.38 -4.36 -24.93
C PRO A 50 -11.37 -4.46 -23.39
N LEU A 51 -11.38 -3.32 -22.70
CA LEU A 51 -11.46 -3.25 -21.22
C LEU A 51 -12.65 -4.06 -20.66
N SER A 52 -13.74 -4.15 -21.42
CA SER A 52 -14.92 -4.97 -21.09
C SER A 52 -14.65 -6.48 -21.09
N TYR A 53 -13.58 -6.96 -21.73
CA TYR A 53 -13.24 -8.37 -21.80
C TYR A 53 -12.19 -8.70 -20.74
N GLN A 54 -12.58 -8.60 -19.49
CA GLN A 54 -11.75 -9.01 -18.37
C GLN A 54 -11.53 -10.53 -18.39
N SER A 55 -10.42 -10.98 -17.81
CA SER A 55 -10.10 -12.41 -17.77
C SER A 55 -11.25 -13.23 -17.18
N GLU A 56 -11.32 -14.49 -17.54
CA GLU A 56 -12.34 -15.42 -17.04
C GLU A 56 -12.33 -15.46 -15.51
N GLU A 57 -11.18 -15.30 -14.89
CA GLU A 57 -11.03 -15.20 -13.43
C GLU A 57 -11.78 -14.01 -12.83
N VAL A 58 -11.75 -12.84 -13.48
CA VAL A 58 -12.51 -11.66 -13.02
C VAL A 58 -13.99 -11.87 -13.26
N ARG A 59 -14.37 -12.41 -14.43
CA ARG A 59 -15.78 -12.69 -14.77
C ARG A 59 -16.44 -13.65 -13.80
N ASN A 60 -15.69 -14.62 -13.29
CA ASN A 60 -16.17 -15.66 -12.40
C ASN A 60 -15.95 -15.35 -10.91
N SER A 61 -15.28 -14.25 -10.57
CA SER A 61 -14.98 -13.90 -9.18
C SER A 61 -16.24 -13.63 -8.37
N THR A 62 -16.41 -14.36 -7.29
CA THR A 62 -17.50 -14.17 -6.30
C THR A 62 -17.22 -13.05 -5.30
N SER A 63 -16.37 -12.10 -5.69
CA SER A 63 -16.03 -10.90 -4.94
C SER A 63 -15.80 -9.72 -5.87
N SER A 64 -15.84 -8.51 -5.33
CA SER A 64 -15.43 -7.31 -6.06
C SER A 64 -13.96 -7.42 -6.42
N ARG A 65 -13.64 -7.52 -7.71
CA ARG A 65 -12.29 -7.68 -8.24
C ARG A 65 -12.05 -6.78 -9.42
N THR A 66 -10.93 -6.07 -9.42
CA THR A 66 -10.47 -5.20 -10.50
C THR A 66 -9.05 -5.58 -10.89
N VAL A 67 -8.80 -5.78 -12.17
CA VAL A 67 -7.46 -6.01 -12.71
C VAL A 67 -7.08 -4.83 -13.58
N ILE A 68 -6.00 -4.15 -13.24
CA ILE A 68 -5.43 -3.06 -14.03
C ILE A 68 -4.29 -3.65 -14.86
N SER A 69 -4.52 -3.82 -16.16
CA SER A 69 -3.54 -4.37 -17.09
C SER A 69 -2.43 -3.36 -17.42
N ASN A 70 -1.29 -3.84 -17.93
CA ASN A 70 -0.20 -2.98 -18.42
C ASN A 70 -0.67 -1.95 -19.46
N LYS A 71 -1.64 -2.35 -20.32
CA LYS A 71 -2.24 -1.47 -21.30
C LYS A 71 -3.03 -0.32 -20.66
N GLU A 72 -3.78 -0.61 -19.61
CA GLU A 72 -4.52 0.40 -18.84
C GLU A 72 -3.58 1.29 -18.05
N LEU A 73 -2.58 0.71 -17.41
CA LEU A 73 -1.53 1.47 -16.72
C LEU A 73 -0.86 2.51 -17.64
N LYS A 74 -0.68 2.16 -18.91
CA LYS A 74 -0.11 3.06 -19.92
C LYS A 74 -1.10 4.09 -20.48
N LYS A 75 -2.41 3.79 -20.49
CA LYS A 75 -3.44 4.65 -21.06
C LYS A 75 -3.94 5.76 -20.14
N THR A 76 -3.93 5.53 -18.83
CA THR A 76 -4.55 6.40 -17.84
C THR A 76 -3.62 7.47 -17.28
N GLY A 77 -2.39 7.58 -17.80
CA GLY A 77 -1.46 8.62 -17.36
C GLY A 77 -0.92 8.44 -15.94
N ASN A 78 -0.90 7.20 -15.45
CA ASN A 78 -0.37 6.91 -14.12
C ASN A 78 1.14 7.12 -14.06
N LEU A 79 1.61 7.85 -13.05
CA LEU A 79 3.01 8.09 -12.80
C LEU A 79 3.64 7.01 -11.92
N ASN A 80 2.84 6.44 -11.04
CA ASN A 80 3.24 5.46 -10.03
C ASN A 80 2.08 4.47 -9.77
N ILE A 81 2.33 3.51 -8.90
CA ILE A 81 1.34 2.47 -8.55
C ILE A 81 0.17 3.09 -7.80
N GLU A 82 0.42 4.08 -6.98
CA GLU A 82 -0.59 4.80 -6.21
C GLU A 82 -1.62 5.46 -7.13
N ASN A 83 -1.17 6.12 -8.18
CA ASN A 83 -2.08 6.73 -9.15
C ASN A 83 -2.93 5.66 -9.86
N ALA A 84 -2.34 4.50 -10.17
CA ALA A 84 -3.08 3.40 -10.78
C ALA A 84 -4.20 2.88 -9.86
N LEU A 85 -3.94 2.77 -8.56
CA LEU A 85 -4.92 2.31 -7.58
C LEU A 85 -6.04 3.32 -7.34
N GLN A 86 -5.87 4.60 -7.66
CA GLN A 86 -6.96 5.59 -7.62
C GLN A 86 -8.06 5.30 -8.64
N ASN A 87 -7.77 4.51 -9.67
CA ASN A 87 -8.76 4.08 -10.67
C ASN A 87 -9.59 2.85 -10.22
N VAL A 88 -9.43 2.41 -8.98
CA VAL A 88 -10.20 1.30 -8.40
C VAL A 88 -11.32 1.84 -7.51
N PRO A 89 -12.60 1.51 -7.77
CA PRO A 89 -13.71 1.93 -6.93
C PRO A 89 -13.50 1.59 -5.46
N GLY A 90 -13.83 2.52 -4.55
CA GLY A 90 -13.72 2.30 -3.11
C GLY A 90 -12.30 2.42 -2.55
N ILE A 91 -11.30 2.70 -3.38
CA ILE A 91 -9.93 3.00 -2.94
C ILE A 91 -9.68 4.50 -3.05
N GLN A 92 -9.15 5.09 -2.00
CA GLN A 92 -8.65 6.46 -2.00
C GLN A 92 -7.18 6.46 -1.62
N ILE A 93 -6.36 7.10 -2.44
CA ILE A 93 -4.93 7.29 -2.17
C ILE A 93 -4.64 8.77 -2.02
N ARG A 94 -3.83 9.10 -1.04
CA ARG A 94 -3.36 10.44 -0.77
C ARG A 94 -1.84 10.42 -0.80
N ASP A 95 -1.27 11.01 -1.84
CA ASP A 95 0.17 11.25 -1.99
C ASP A 95 0.42 12.76 -2.00
N ALA A 96 1.00 13.27 -0.95
CA ALA A 96 1.31 14.69 -0.81
C ALA A 96 2.66 15.09 -1.40
N THR A 97 3.45 14.13 -1.87
CA THR A 97 4.77 14.39 -2.42
C THR A 97 4.79 14.43 -3.95
N GLY A 98 3.86 13.74 -4.57
CA GLY A 98 3.83 13.46 -6.00
C GLY A 98 4.87 12.42 -6.44
N THR A 99 5.67 11.90 -5.51
CA THR A 99 6.74 10.93 -5.76
C THR A 99 6.41 9.54 -5.25
N GLY A 100 5.23 9.35 -4.62
CA GLY A 100 4.81 8.09 -4.02
C GLY A 100 5.40 7.81 -2.63
N VAL A 101 5.98 8.81 -1.99
CA VAL A 101 6.54 8.67 -0.63
C VAL A 101 5.45 8.81 0.42
N LEU A 102 5.37 7.86 1.34
CA LEU A 102 4.36 7.77 2.40
C LEU A 102 2.91 7.87 1.89
N PRO A 103 2.51 7.11 0.88
CA PRO A 103 1.14 7.14 0.41
C PRO A 103 0.20 6.63 1.52
N LYS A 104 -0.95 7.28 1.64
CA LYS A 104 -2.04 6.83 2.51
C LYS A 104 -3.09 6.15 1.66
N ILE A 105 -3.36 4.91 1.97
CA ILE A 105 -4.37 4.10 1.29
C ILE A 105 -5.57 3.94 2.23
N SER A 106 -6.73 4.26 1.75
CA SER A 106 -8.01 3.99 2.39
C SER A 106 -8.84 3.10 1.50
N VAL A 107 -9.45 2.08 2.07
CA VAL A 107 -10.34 1.17 1.36
C VAL A 107 -11.67 1.11 2.07
N ARG A 108 -12.75 1.43 1.34
CA ARG A 108 -14.13 1.34 1.87
C ARG A 108 -14.31 2.01 3.24
N GLY A 109 -13.66 3.16 3.44
CA GLY A 109 -13.79 3.96 4.66
C GLY A 109 -12.84 3.62 5.80
N PHE A 110 -12.02 2.61 5.67
CA PHE A 110 -11.01 2.27 6.68
C PHE A 110 -9.59 2.62 6.21
N GLY A 111 -8.69 2.85 7.18
CA GLY A 111 -7.26 3.06 6.94
C GLY A 111 -6.85 4.48 6.62
N GLY A 112 -7.78 5.41 6.49
CA GLY A 112 -7.51 6.80 6.19
C GLY A 112 -6.86 7.60 7.31
N GLY A 113 -6.66 7.03 8.49
CA GLY A 113 -6.12 7.73 9.67
C GLY A 113 -4.79 8.43 9.42
N GLY A 114 -4.60 9.57 10.10
CA GLY A 114 -3.49 10.47 9.89
C GLY A 114 -2.10 9.98 10.32
N ASN A 115 -1.95 8.70 10.68
CA ASN A 115 -0.66 8.09 11.00
C ASN A 115 -0.08 7.38 9.79
N GLY A 116 1.25 7.36 9.67
CA GLY A 116 2.00 6.54 8.71
C GLY A 116 1.72 5.04 8.77
N HIS A 117 0.79 4.62 9.60
CA HIS A 117 0.53 3.25 10.02
C HIS A 117 -0.87 2.79 9.61
N SER A 118 -1.28 3.02 8.37
CA SER A 118 -2.60 2.56 7.92
C SER A 118 -2.52 1.13 7.37
N ASN A 119 -3.21 0.22 8.04
CA ASN A 119 -3.38 -1.16 7.59
C ASN A 119 -4.73 -1.29 6.89
N THR A 120 -4.77 -1.09 5.60
CA THR A 120 -6.03 -1.09 4.84
C THR A 120 -6.27 -2.30 3.99
N GLY A 121 -5.24 -3.08 3.81
CA GLY A 121 -5.27 -4.27 2.97
C GLY A 121 -3.90 -4.92 2.94
N MET A 122 -3.80 -6.08 2.31
CA MET A 122 -2.54 -6.76 2.11
C MET A 122 -2.00 -6.44 0.72
N ILE A 123 -0.73 -6.04 0.66
CA ILE A 123 -0.02 -5.84 -0.61
C ILE A 123 0.90 -7.02 -0.85
N LEU A 124 0.77 -7.61 -2.03
CA LEU A 124 1.59 -8.72 -2.49
C LEU A 124 2.41 -8.30 -3.70
N VAL A 125 3.56 -8.91 -3.87
CA VAL A 125 4.31 -8.90 -5.13
C VAL A 125 4.43 -10.35 -5.59
N ASN A 126 3.89 -10.65 -6.78
CA ASN A 126 3.84 -12.01 -7.33
C ASN A 126 3.23 -13.04 -6.35
N GLY A 127 2.21 -12.62 -5.60
CA GLY A 127 1.53 -13.46 -4.62
C GLY A 127 2.24 -13.62 -3.28
N ILE A 128 3.38 -12.96 -3.07
CA ILE A 128 4.15 -13.00 -1.82
C ILE A 128 3.91 -11.69 -1.04
N PRO A 129 3.49 -11.76 0.23
CA PRO A 129 3.33 -10.58 1.05
C PRO A 129 4.65 -9.80 1.17
N ILE A 130 4.61 -8.51 0.83
CA ILE A 130 5.80 -7.66 0.95
C ILE A 130 6.04 -7.18 2.38
N TYR A 131 5.03 -7.29 3.19
CA TYR A 131 5.09 -7.05 4.62
C TYR A 131 5.20 -8.38 5.35
N GLY A 132 5.93 -8.43 6.43
CA GLY A 132 5.82 -9.53 7.37
C GLY A 132 4.41 -9.55 7.98
N ALA A 133 3.99 -10.66 8.56
CA ALA A 133 2.87 -10.65 9.47
C ALA A 133 3.37 -10.15 10.82
N PRO A 134 2.60 -9.88 11.75
CA PRO A 134 1.41 -9.08 11.85
C PRO A 134 1.69 -7.58 11.91
N TYR A 135 2.95 -7.19 11.93
CA TYR A 135 3.39 -5.81 12.23
C TYR A 135 3.86 -5.01 11.04
N SER A 136 4.31 -5.66 10.01
CA SER A 136 5.06 -5.04 8.94
C SER A 136 4.20 -4.28 7.93
N ASN A 137 2.90 -4.35 8.06
CA ASN A 137 1.98 -3.54 7.28
C ASN A 137 1.98 -2.05 7.67
N ILE A 138 2.76 -1.71 8.67
CA ILE A 138 2.71 -0.41 9.31
C ILE A 138 3.44 0.65 8.51
N GLU A 139 4.42 0.23 7.71
CA GLU A 139 5.48 1.11 7.26
C GLU A 139 5.61 1.14 5.73
N LEU A 140 4.50 1.37 5.06
CA LEU A 140 4.54 1.63 3.62
C LEU A 140 5.02 3.05 3.38
N ALA A 141 6.32 3.20 3.09
CA ALA A 141 6.90 4.49 2.77
C ALA A 141 6.83 4.78 1.27
N ILE A 142 7.22 3.81 0.48
CA ILE A 142 7.05 3.79 -0.98
C ILE A 142 6.63 2.37 -1.34
N PHE A 143 5.84 2.19 -2.41
CA PHE A 143 5.60 0.85 -2.92
C PHE A 143 6.93 0.22 -3.33
N PRO A 144 7.25 -0.95 -2.81
CA PRO A 144 8.57 -1.57 -2.98
C PRO A 144 8.78 -2.18 -4.37
N VAL A 145 7.92 -1.88 -5.31
CA VAL A 145 8.06 -2.22 -6.73
C VAL A 145 7.82 -0.95 -7.52
N THR A 146 8.71 -0.65 -8.44
CA THR A 146 8.57 0.53 -9.30
C THR A 146 7.60 0.26 -10.44
N PHE A 147 6.89 1.29 -10.86
CA PHE A 147 5.83 1.22 -11.85
C PHE A 147 6.25 0.54 -13.17
N GLN A 148 7.47 0.81 -13.64
CA GLN A 148 8.00 0.23 -14.89
C GLN A 148 8.19 -1.28 -14.83
N SER A 149 8.36 -1.85 -13.64
CA SER A 149 8.50 -3.30 -13.42
C SER A 149 7.16 -4.04 -13.45
N VAL A 150 6.04 -3.32 -13.39
CA VAL A 150 4.71 -3.91 -13.24
C VAL A 150 4.15 -4.36 -14.58
N ASP A 151 3.61 -5.56 -14.62
CA ASP A 151 2.78 -6.06 -15.71
C ASP A 151 1.30 -5.76 -15.48
N ARG A 152 0.79 -6.11 -14.31
CA ARG A 152 -0.60 -5.83 -13.91
C ARG A 152 -0.75 -5.73 -12.40
N ILE A 153 -1.84 -5.10 -11.98
CA ILE A 153 -2.24 -5.02 -10.57
C ILE A 153 -3.61 -5.68 -10.45
N ASP A 154 -3.70 -6.67 -9.56
CA ASP A 154 -4.93 -7.39 -9.27
C ASP A 154 -5.43 -6.99 -7.88
N VAL A 155 -6.61 -6.40 -7.81
CA VAL A 155 -7.23 -5.92 -6.58
C VAL A 155 -8.48 -6.73 -6.28
N ILE A 156 -8.49 -7.43 -5.16
CA ILE A 156 -9.62 -8.24 -4.68
C ILE A 156 -10.11 -7.66 -3.36
N LYS A 157 -11.36 -7.20 -3.28
CA LYS A 157 -11.88 -6.47 -2.12
C LYS A 157 -12.74 -7.29 -1.15
N GLY A 158 -12.97 -8.55 -1.39
CA GLY A 158 -13.76 -9.43 -0.52
C GLY A 158 -13.32 -10.89 -0.60
N GLY A 159 -13.75 -11.72 0.33
CA GLY A 159 -13.53 -13.17 0.28
C GLY A 159 -12.08 -13.67 0.40
N THR A 160 -11.14 -12.85 0.85
CA THR A 160 -9.70 -13.13 0.77
C THR A 160 -9.05 -13.59 2.08
N SER A 161 -9.75 -13.48 3.22
CA SER A 161 -9.16 -13.70 4.55
C SER A 161 -8.68 -15.13 4.80
N VAL A 162 -9.33 -16.13 4.20
CA VAL A 162 -8.95 -17.54 4.36
C VAL A 162 -7.58 -17.78 3.74
N GLN A 163 -7.38 -17.36 2.50
CA GLN A 163 -6.15 -17.63 1.77
C GLN A 163 -4.99 -16.75 2.24
N TYR A 164 -5.22 -15.46 2.46
CA TYR A 164 -4.16 -14.49 2.71
C TYR A 164 -3.94 -14.16 4.19
N GLY A 165 -4.96 -14.27 5.03
CA GLY A 165 -4.86 -14.11 6.48
C GLY A 165 -5.13 -12.69 6.99
N PRO A 166 -4.34 -12.17 7.95
CA PRO A 166 -4.58 -10.88 8.58
C PRO A 166 -4.50 -9.71 7.59
N ASN A 167 -5.03 -8.55 7.99
CA ASN A 167 -5.00 -7.31 7.23
C ASN A 167 -5.75 -7.36 5.88
N THR A 168 -6.69 -8.28 5.69
CA THR A 168 -7.42 -8.45 4.42
C THR A 168 -8.84 -7.86 4.42
N PHE A 169 -9.23 -7.14 5.45
CA PHE A 169 -10.57 -6.53 5.55
C PHE A 169 -10.85 -5.51 4.43
N GLY A 170 -9.83 -4.77 3.96
CA GLY A 170 -9.89 -3.92 2.78
C GLY A 170 -9.55 -4.65 1.48
N GLY A 171 -9.25 -5.95 1.56
CA GLY A 171 -8.87 -6.77 0.41
C GLY A 171 -7.38 -6.97 0.24
N VAL A 172 -7.01 -7.37 -0.97
CA VAL A 172 -5.64 -7.69 -1.36
C VAL A 172 -5.31 -6.95 -2.65
N VAL A 173 -4.15 -6.31 -2.67
CA VAL A 173 -3.54 -5.71 -3.86
C VAL A 173 -2.34 -6.58 -4.26
N ASN A 174 -2.46 -7.35 -5.32
CA ASN A 174 -1.36 -8.17 -5.83
C ASN A 174 -0.73 -7.50 -7.04
N ILE A 175 0.51 -7.06 -6.89
CA ILE A 175 1.29 -6.43 -7.93
C ILE A 175 2.08 -7.52 -8.64
N ILE A 176 1.82 -7.71 -9.93
CA ILE A 176 2.48 -8.74 -10.73
C ILE A 176 3.51 -8.06 -11.60
N THR A 177 4.77 -8.51 -11.49
CA THR A 177 5.88 -7.99 -12.27
C THR A 177 5.94 -8.65 -13.64
N LYS A 178 6.67 -8.03 -14.58
CA LYS A 178 6.84 -8.56 -15.93
C LYS A 178 7.44 -9.96 -15.91
N GLU A 179 6.80 -10.87 -16.62
CA GLU A 179 7.23 -12.26 -16.73
C GLU A 179 8.46 -12.43 -17.64
N ILE A 180 9.15 -13.57 -17.51
CA ILE A 180 10.26 -13.94 -18.38
C ILE A 180 9.67 -14.39 -19.73
N PRO A 181 9.97 -13.72 -20.85
CA PRO A 181 9.44 -14.07 -22.16
C PRO A 181 10.12 -15.32 -22.73
N LYS A 182 9.50 -15.91 -23.77
CA LYS A 182 10.10 -17.07 -24.46
C LYS A 182 11.30 -16.65 -25.29
N GLU A 183 11.17 -15.57 -26.02
CA GLU A 183 12.24 -14.96 -26.79
C GLU A 183 12.96 -13.91 -25.94
N TRP A 184 14.23 -13.69 -26.24
CA TRP A 184 15.01 -12.67 -25.54
C TRP A 184 14.53 -11.30 -25.91
N GLU A 185 14.24 -10.46 -24.92
CA GLU A 185 13.84 -9.07 -25.09
C GLU A 185 14.64 -8.16 -24.17
N ASN A 186 14.90 -6.98 -24.65
CA ASN A 186 15.53 -5.90 -23.90
C ASN A 186 14.62 -4.68 -23.92
N GLN A 187 14.70 -3.90 -22.86
CA GLN A 187 13.98 -2.62 -22.77
C GLN A 187 14.84 -1.59 -22.07
N ALA A 188 14.91 -0.41 -22.64
CA ALA A 188 15.45 0.80 -22.01
C ALA A 188 14.34 1.85 -22.02
N ALA A 189 14.17 2.59 -20.92
CA ALA A 189 13.15 3.63 -20.87
C ALA A 189 13.58 4.79 -19.95
N GLU A 190 13.12 5.99 -20.30
CA GLU A 190 13.30 7.19 -19.50
C GLU A 190 11.94 7.89 -19.34
N ARG A 191 11.67 8.35 -18.12
CA ARG A 191 10.51 9.16 -17.78
C ARG A 191 10.98 10.41 -17.04
N ILE A 192 10.58 11.57 -17.51
CA ILE A 192 10.91 12.86 -16.92
C ILE A 192 9.60 13.54 -16.55
N THR A 193 9.41 13.84 -15.27
CA THR A 193 8.27 14.63 -14.78
C THR A 193 8.74 16.03 -14.43
N PHE A 194 8.10 17.01 -15.02
CA PHE A 194 8.28 18.42 -14.74
C PHE A 194 7.10 18.96 -13.95
N TRP A 195 7.37 19.55 -12.79
CA TRP A 195 6.35 20.11 -11.92
C TRP A 195 6.04 21.56 -12.30
N GLY A 196 4.79 21.84 -12.71
CA GLY A 196 4.30 23.18 -12.94
C GLY A 196 4.18 23.96 -11.64
N ARG A 197 5.13 24.79 -11.33
CA ARG A 197 5.04 25.74 -10.22
C ARG A 197 4.28 26.96 -10.67
N SER A 198 3.41 27.50 -9.78
CA SER A 198 2.71 28.75 -10.04
C SER A 198 3.74 29.88 -10.21
N SER A 199 3.54 30.74 -11.20
CA SER A 199 4.38 31.94 -11.45
C SER A 199 4.48 32.90 -10.26
N ASN A 200 3.57 32.78 -9.27
CA ASN A 200 3.61 33.57 -8.03
C ASN A 200 4.43 32.90 -6.92
N GLY A 201 5.06 31.75 -7.18
CA GLY A 201 5.87 31.06 -6.21
C GLY A 201 7.32 31.50 -6.28
N ASN A 202 7.64 32.70 -5.89
CA ASN A 202 9.00 33.02 -5.51
C ASN A 202 9.35 32.17 -4.30
N PHE A 203 10.08 31.08 -4.52
CA PHE A 203 10.69 30.34 -3.41
C PHE A 203 11.69 31.29 -2.75
N VAL A 204 11.45 31.57 -1.49
CA VAL A 204 12.42 32.32 -0.70
C VAL A 204 13.52 31.36 -0.31
N ASP A 205 14.76 31.72 -0.58
CA ASP A 205 15.90 30.97 -0.08
C ASP A 205 15.89 31.03 1.45
N PRO A 206 15.76 29.89 2.14
CA PRO A 206 15.76 29.89 3.59
C PRO A 206 17.10 30.36 4.20
N LYS A 207 18.19 30.32 3.42
CA LYS A 207 19.53 30.78 3.83
C LYS A 207 19.77 32.28 3.59
N GLU A 208 19.05 32.85 2.64
CA GLU A 208 19.19 34.25 2.28
C GLU A 208 17.85 34.99 2.38
N LYS A 209 17.65 35.76 3.45
CA LYS A 209 16.41 36.52 3.70
C LYS A 209 16.00 37.31 2.46
N GLY A 210 14.85 36.97 1.90
CA GLY A 210 14.15 37.71 0.86
C GLY A 210 14.68 37.52 -0.57
N LYS A 211 15.68 36.65 -0.81
CA LYS A 211 16.08 36.30 -2.15
C LYS A 211 15.28 35.15 -2.71
N PRO A 212 14.79 35.20 -3.96
CA PRO A 212 14.15 34.08 -4.58
C PRO A 212 15.16 32.93 -4.75
N LEU A 213 14.73 31.71 -4.35
CA LEU A 213 15.51 30.50 -4.64
C LEU A 213 15.70 30.39 -6.15
N ALA A 214 16.93 30.27 -6.63
CA ALA A 214 17.21 30.08 -8.03
C ALA A 214 16.46 28.84 -8.55
N GLN A 215 15.48 29.05 -9.40
CA GLN A 215 14.69 27.99 -10.03
C GLN A 215 15.46 27.46 -11.23
N THR A 216 16.36 26.52 -10.99
CA THR A 216 16.96 25.74 -12.07
C THR A 216 15.99 24.67 -12.54
N LEU A 217 16.02 24.34 -13.82
CA LEU A 217 15.19 23.24 -14.37
C LEU A 217 15.38 21.95 -13.58
N GLY A 218 16.60 21.62 -13.17
CA GLY A 218 16.91 20.43 -12.38
C GLY A 218 16.24 20.38 -11.01
N ASN A 219 15.89 21.51 -10.41
CA ASN A 219 15.20 21.58 -9.12
C ASN A 219 13.68 21.35 -9.21
N GLN A 220 13.17 21.08 -10.42
CA GLN A 220 11.74 20.90 -10.68
C GLN A 220 11.45 19.59 -11.41
N MET A 221 12.44 18.74 -11.56
CA MET A 221 12.33 17.52 -12.36
C MET A 221 12.51 16.28 -11.50
N LEU A 222 11.78 15.24 -11.89
CA LEU A 222 11.95 13.88 -11.40
C LEU A 222 12.25 12.97 -12.59
N PHE A 223 13.41 12.35 -12.57
CA PHE A 223 13.89 11.39 -13.57
C PHE A 223 13.62 9.98 -13.11
N ASN A 224 13.23 9.11 -14.03
CA ASN A 224 12.95 7.72 -13.76
C ASN A 224 13.46 6.85 -14.92
N THR A 225 14.68 6.36 -14.76
CA THR A 225 15.41 5.53 -15.72
C THR A 225 15.15 4.05 -15.44
N TYR A 226 14.87 3.28 -16.47
CA TYR A 226 14.57 1.86 -16.38
C TYR A 226 15.32 1.07 -17.46
N GLY A 227 15.89 -0.06 -17.05
CA GLY A 227 16.46 -1.04 -17.95
C GLY A 227 16.02 -2.45 -17.59
N ARG A 228 15.78 -3.30 -18.59
CA ARG A 228 15.44 -4.70 -18.43
C ARG A 228 16.05 -5.54 -19.54
N THR A 229 16.51 -6.73 -19.18
CA THR A 229 16.87 -7.80 -20.12
C THR A 229 16.26 -9.10 -19.60
N ALA A 230 15.63 -9.87 -20.46
CA ALA A 230 14.95 -11.11 -20.05
C ALA A 230 14.76 -12.06 -21.22
N GLY A 231 14.78 -13.35 -20.96
CA GLY A 231 14.49 -14.38 -21.95
C GLY A 231 14.82 -15.78 -21.48
N MET A 232 14.49 -16.75 -22.31
CA MET A 232 14.81 -18.15 -22.06
C MET A 232 16.20 -18.50 -22.63
N LEU A 233 17.03 -19.12 -21.80
CA LEU A 233 18.27 -19.80 -22.19
C LEU A 233 17.93 -21.26 -22.50
N GLY A 234 17.62 -21.52 -23.76
CA GLY A 234 17.12 -22.83 -24.20
C GLY A 234 15.71 -23.12 -23.72
N LYS A 235 15.41 -24.41 -23.43
CA LYS A 235 14.04 -24.85 -23.07
C LYS A 235 13.72 -24.79 -21.57
N TYR A 236 14.75 -24.77 -20.74
CA TYR A 236 14.64 -25.10 -19.32
C TYR A 236 14.88 -23.89 -18.40
N ILE A 237 15.77 -23.00 -18.75
CA ILE A 237 16.21 -21.90 -17.90
C ILE A 237 15.73 -20.58 -18.50
N GLY A 238 15.12 -19.75 -17.70
CA GLY A 238 14.79 -18.36 -18.06
C GLY A 238 15.34 -17.42 -17.00
N ILE A 239 15.78 -16.26 -17.41
CA ILE A 239 16.29 -15.21 -16.52
C ILE A 239 15.70 -13.84 -16.90
N SER A 240 15.57 -12.98 -15.90
CA SER A 240 15.21 -11.58 -16.06
C SER A 240 16.03 -10.74 -15.09
N ALA A 241 16.66 -9.72 -15.59
CA ALA A 241 17.32 -8.70 -14.78
C ALA A 241 16.74 -7.33 -15.13
N GLN A 242 16.34 -6.58 -14.11
CA GLN A 242 15.79 -5.26 -14.32
C GLN A 242 16.28 -4.29 -13.22
N GLY A 243 16.48 -3.04 -13.63
CA GLY A 243 16.90 -1.96 -12.77
C GLY A 243 16.07 -0.71 -13.02
N ASN A 244 15.73 -0.01 -11.93
CA ASN A 244 15.02 1.25 -12.00
C ASN A 244 15.63 2.26 -11.03
N TRP A 245 15.90 3.44 -11.53
CA TRP A 245 16.48 4.55 -10.79
C TRP A 245 15.57 5.77 -10.89
N ILE A 246 15.08 6.24 -9.74
CA ILE A 246 14.32 7.48 -9.64
C ILE A 246 15.19 8.48 -8.90
N ASN A 247 15.37 9.65 -9.45
CA ASN A 247 16.17 10.71 -8.85
C ASN A 247 15.63 12.08 -9.25
N GLY A 248 15.51 12.98 -8.27
CA GLY A 248 15.06 14.34 -8.52
C GLY A 248 14.32 14.94 -7.35
N GLN A 249 13.38 15.82 -7.65
CA GLN A 249 12.60 16.58 -6.67
C GLN A 249 11.12 16.31 -6.82
N GLY A 250 10.40 16.30 -5.71
CA GLY A 250 8.96 16.47 -5.71
C GLY A 250 8.55 17.91 -6.05
N PHE A 251 7.26 18.19 -6.02
CA PHE A 251 6.74 19.51 -6.42
C PHE A 251 6.92 20.61 -5.36
N ARG A 252 7.23 20.26 -4.13
CA ARG A 252 7.48 21.23 -3.04
C ARG A 252 8.97 21.48 -2.87
N GLN A 253 9.29 22.60 -2.24
CA GLN A 253 10.66 22.96 -1.88
C GLN A 253 11.28 21.86 -0.98
N ASN A 254 12.56 21.55 -1.20
CA ASN A 254 13.33 20.58 -0.43
C ASN A 254 12.63 19.22 -0.28
N SER A 255 12.25 18.63 -1.39
CA SER A 255 11.65 17.29 -1.47
C SER A 255 12.44 16.35 -2.40
N PRO A 256 13.78 16.25 -2.24
CA PRO A 256 14.56 15.33 -3.06
C PRO A 256 14.13 13.89 -2.77
N THR A 257 14.09 13.09 -3.83
CA THR A 257 13.75 11.69 -3.79
C THR A 257 14.73 10.89 -4.61
N LYS A 258 15.29 9.82 -4.04
CA LYS A 258 16.14 8.84 -4.72
C LYS A 258 15.60 7.45 -4.44
N VAL A 259 15.40 6.67 -5.51
CA VAL A 259 14.98 5.26 -5.40
C VAL A 259 15.88 4.43 -6.32
N GLN A 260 16.31 3.29 -5.82
CA GLN A 260 16.98 2.24 -6.59
C GLN A 260 16.23 0.93 -6.37
N ASN A 261 15.86 0.28 -7.44
CA ASN A 261 15.17 -1.00 -7.40
C ASN A 261 15.78 -1.94 -8.44
N TYR A 262 16.41 -3.01 -7.98
CA TYR A 262 16.96 -4.07 -8.82
C TYR A 262 16.18 -5.33 -8.53
N LEU A 263 15.70 -5.98 -9.57
CA LEU A 263 14.94 -7.23 -9.50
C LEU A 263 15.59 -8.26 -10.44
N LEU A 264 15.92 -9.41 -9.88
CA LEU A 264 16.45 -10.56 -10.60
C LEU A 264 15.45 -11.71 -10.43
N ASP A 265 15.00 -12.27 -11.54
CA ASP A 265 14.11 -13.41 -11.56
C ASP A 265 14.76 -14.54 -12.36
N ALA A 266 14.57 -15.76 -11.90
CA ALA A 266 14.99 -16.96 -12.60
C ALA A 266 13.88 -18.01 -12.56
N ILE A 267 13.75 -18.75 -13.64
CA ILE A 267 12.86 -19.92 -13.76
C ILE A 267 13.65 -21.11 -14.24
N TYR A 268 13.46 -22.25 -13.60
CA TYR A 268 14.00 -23.53 -14.02
C TYR A 268 12.86 -24.53 -14.20
N LYS A 269 12.61 -24.93 -15.44
CA LYS A 269 11.62 -25.94 -15.82
C LYS A 269 12.29 -27.30 -15.82
N ILE A 270 12.16 -28.05 -14.74
CA ILE A 270 12.71 -29.43 -14.67
C ILE A 270 12.06 -30.29 -15.76
N ASN A 271 10.75 -30.15 -15.88
CA ASN A 271 9.94 -30.77 -16.94
C ASN A 271 8.66 -29.97 -17.11
N ALA A 272 7.71 -30.51 -17.85
CA ALA A 272 6.46 -29.85 -18.16
C ALA A 272 5.56 -29.56 -16.94
N THR A 273 5.72 -30.34 -15.86
CA THR A 273 4.87 -30.25 -14.66
C THR A 273 5.60 -29.73 -13.45
N ASN A 274 6.92 -29.61 -13.49
CA ASN A 274 7.74 -29.21 -12.35
C ASN A 274 8.57 -27.98 -12.68
N THR A 275 8.40 -26.95 -11.89
CA THR A 275 9.05 -25.66 -12.10
C THR A 275 9.58 -25.10 -10.79
N PHE A 276 10.79 -24.59 -10.81
CA PHE A 276 11.32 -23.70 -9.78
C PHE A 276 11.37 -22.27 -10.29
N LYS A 277 10.94 -21.34 -9.44
CA LYS A 277 11.13 -19.91 -9.64
C LYS A 277 11.93 -19.36 -8.46
N ALA A 278 12.88 -18.48 -8.73
CA ALA A 278 13.60 -17.77 -7.70
C ALA A 278 13.60 -16.28 -8.04
N TYR A 279 13.53 -15.44 -7.03
CA TYR A 279 13.68 -14.01 -7.19
C TYR A 279 14.60 -13.43 -6.13
N TYR A 280 15.29 -12.37 -6.49
CA TYR A 280 16.04 -11.53 -5.58
C TYR A 280 15.74 -10.08 -5.91
N GLN A 281 15.44 -9.29 -4.87
CA GLN A 281 15.21 -7.86 -4.99
C GLN A 281 16.10 -7.10 -4.02
N TYR A 282 16.75 -6.06 -4.53
CA TYR A 282 17.34 -5.00 -3.73
C TYR A 282 16.59 -3.71 -4.01
N TYR A 283 16.04 -3.11 -2.97
CA TYR A 283 15.30 -1.88 -3.02
C TYR A 283 15.84 -0.90 -1.99
N GLN A 284 16.12 0.33 -2.40
CA GLN A 284 16.55 1.39 -1.51
C GLN A 284 15.89 2.70 -1.90
N TYR A 285 15.46 3.47 -0.91
CA TYR A 285 14.96 4.82 -1.13
C TYR A 285 15.50 5.78 -0.08
N ASN A 286 15.56 7.06 -0.45
CA ASN A 286 15.81 8.18 0.44
C ASN A 286 15.00 9.37 -0.05
N SER A 287 14.25 10.01 0.83
CA SER A 287 13.39 11.12 0.48
C SER A 287 13.26 12.10 1.64
N TYR A 288 13.09 13.37 1.29
CA TYR A 288 12.74 14.40 2.27
C TYR A 288 11.27 14.78 2.14
N HIS A 289 10.66 15.09 3.27
CA HIS A 289 9.24 15.42 3.34
C HIS A 289 9.05 16.86 3.81
N PRO A 290 8.48 17.73 2.98
CA PRO A 290 8.22 19.10 3.40
C PRO A 290 7.25 19.24 4.58
N GLY A 291 6.50 18.19 4.90
CA GLY A 291 5.51 18.19 5.98
C GLY A 291 4.30 19.08 5.71
N THR A 292 3.47 19.25 6.73
CA THR A 292 2.27 20.07 6.68
C THR A 292 2.58 21.55 6.88
N LEU A 293 1.73 22.42 6.34
CA LEU A 293 1.78 23.88 6.46
C LEU A 293 0.65 24.37 7.36
N SER A 294 0.88 25.51 8.04
CA SER A 294 -0.21 26.27 8.64
C SER A 294 -1.20 26.75 7.58
N ALA A 295 -2.40 27.17 7.99
CA ALA A 295 -3.36 27.74 7.06
C ALA A 295 -2.81 29.00 6.38
N GLN A 296 -2.09 29.84 7.11
CA GLN A 296 -1.48 31.07 6.61
C GLN A 296 -0.33 30.79 5.63
N ASP A 297 0.58 29.88 5.97
CA ASP A 297 1.68 29.51 5.10
C ASP A 297 1.22 28.82 3.82
N TYR A 298 0.19 27.96 3.92
CA TYR A 298 -0.46 27.38 2.75
C TYR A 298 -1.09 28.43 1.83
N ALA A 299 -1.76 29.44 2.39
CA ALA A 299 -2.34 30.55 1.63
C ALA A 299 -1.28 31.43 1.01
N TYR A 300 -0.18 31.67 1.72
CA TYR A 300 0.95 32.46 1.24
C TYR A 300 1.66 31.76 0.08
N ASN A 301 2.13 30.54 0.29
CA ASN A 301 2.75 29.73 -0.74
C ASN A 301 2.72 28.22 -0.38
N ARG A 302 1.85 27.46 -1.03
CA ARG A 302 1.69 26.00 -0.78
C ARG A 302 2.91 25.16 -1.14
N PHE A 303 3.91 25.71 -1.79
CA PHE A 303 5.09 24.97 -2.24
C PHE A 303 6.28 25.08 -1.27
N ILE A 304 6.20 25.91 -0.27
CA ILE A 304 7.28 26.09 0.71
C ILE A 304 7.46 24.85 1.59
N ASN A 305 8.65 24.76 2.14
CA ASN A 305 9.01 23.75 3.12
C ASN A 305 9.29 24.41 4.48
N GLU A 306 8.53 24.02 5.50
CA GLU A 306 8.73 24.46 6.87
C GLU A 306 9.48 23.44 7.73
N ARG A 307 9.77 22.27 7.18
CA ARG A 307 10.39 21.15 7.88
C ARG A 307 11.49 20.48 7.05
N PRO A 308 12.62 21.14 6.89
CA PRO A 308 13.66 20.71 5.98
C PRO A 308 14.39 19.45 6.39
N ASP A 309 14.41 19.21 7.70
CA ASP A 309 15.11 18.06 8.25
C ASP A 309 14.27 16.77 8.22
N ASN A 310 12.98 16.88 7.83
CA ASN A 310 12.14 15.70 7.72
C ASN A 310 12.61 14.79 6.60
N GLN A 311 13.04 13.60 6.97
CA GLN A 311 13.56 12.59 6.04
C GLN A 311 12.92 11.24 6.28
N ASP A 312 12.87 10.44 5.22
CA ASP A 312 12.49 9.04 5.27
C ASP A 312 13.38 8.26 4.31
N GLY A 313 14.00 7.23 4.80
CA GLY A 313 14.87 6.36 4.04
C GLY A 313 14.64 4.91 4.41
N GLY A 314 14.99 4.02 3.51
CA GLY A 314 14.86 2.61 3.77
C GLY A 314 15.54 1.73 2.74
N ARG A 315 15.72 0.49 3.13
CA ARG A 315 16.31 -0.54 2.29
C ARG A 315 15.59 -1.85 2.52
N ALA A 316 15.35 -2.58 1.46
CA ALA A 316 14.83 -3.93 1.53
C ALA A 316 15.65 -4.88 0.66
N LYS A 317 16.00 -6.03 1.22
CA LYS A 317 16.53 -7.18 0.50
C LYS A 317 15.48 -8.28 0.61
N ARG A 318 14.98 -8.76 -0.51
CA ARG A 318 13.97 -9.81 -0.57
C ARG A 318 14.48 -10.95 -1.43
N PHE A 319 14.33 -12.15 -0.94
CA PHE A 319 14.66 -13.35 -1.66
C PHE A 319 13.52 -14.35 -1.49
N GLY A 320 13.23 -15.12 -2.53
CA GLY A 320 12.27 -16.19 -2.44
C GLY A 320 12.48 -17.25 -3.49
N ILE A 321 12.01 -18.45 -3.16
CA ILE A 321 11.97 -19.62 -4.03
C ILE A 321 10.56 -20.16 -4.02
N VAL A 322 10.07 -20.49 -5.20
CA VAL A 322 8.77 -21.12 -5.42
C VAL A 322 8.99 -22.39 -6.21
N TYR A 323 8.64 -23.53 -5.63
CA TYR A 323 8.49 -24.79 -6.34
C TYR A 323 7.02 -25.00 -6.66
N GLN A 324 6.72 -25.40 -7.88
CA GLN A 324 5.37 -25.73 -8.32
C GLN A 324 5.37 -27.03 -9.09
N ASN A 325 4.46 -27.92 -8.70
CA ASN A 325 4.22 -29.20 -9.35
C ASN A 325 2.75 -29.30 -9.74
N TYR A 326 2.51 -29.70 -10.98
CA TYR A 326 1.17 -30.03 -11.48
C TYR A 326 1.03 -31.55 -11.60
N PHE A 327 -0.11 -32.08 -11.22
CA PHE A 327 -0.37 -33.53 -11.22
C PHE A 327 -1.80 -33.86 -11.64
N GLY A 328 -2.00 -35.07 -12.17
CA GLY A 328 -3.31 -35.54 -12.59
C GLY A 328 -3.89 -34.80 -13.80
N ASP A 329 -5.19 -34.92 -13.99
CA ASP A 329 -5.98 -34.24 -15.02
C ASP A 329 -7.23 -33.60 -14.37
N PRO A 330 -7.22 -32.28 -14.11
CA PRO A 330 -8.31 -31.60 -13.45
C PRO A 330 -9.61 -31.53 -14.28
N ASP A 331 -9.57 -31.93 -15.56
CA ASP A 331 -10.75 -31.96 -16.41
C ASP A 331 -11.40 -33.35 -16.47
N ARG A 332 -10.64 -34.40 -16.14
CA ARG A 332 -11.19 -35.78 -16.18
C ARG A 332 -11.78 -36.20 -14.84
N LYS A 333 -10.94 -36.48 -13.86
CA LYS A 333 -11.40 -36.94 -12.53
C LYS A 333 -10.75 -36.21 -11.38
N VAL A 334 -9.43 -36.27 -11.30
CA VAL A 334 -8.63 -35.69 -10.22
C VAL A 334 -7.36 -35.10 -10.81
N GLY A 335 -7.06 -33.90 -10.41
CA GLY A 335 -5.83 -33.20 -10.76
C GLY A 335 -5.62 -31.99 -9.87
N GLY A 336 -4.50 -31.30 -10.03
CA GLY A 336 -4.25 -30.11 -9.24
C GLY A 336 -2.82 -29.64 -9.31
N ASP A 337 -2.47 -28.80 -8.36
CA ASP A 337 -1.10 -28.33 -8.19
C ASP A 337 -0.69 -28.26 -6.73
N PHE A 338 0.55 -28.54 -6.50
CA PHE A 338 1.24 -28.31 -5.25
C PHE A 338 2.25 -27.17 -5.44
N LYS A 339 2.20 -26.19 -4.54
CA LYS A 339 3.09 -25.03 -4.53
C LYS A 339 3.76 -24.93 -3.18
N PHE A 340 5.09 -24.88 -3.17
CA PHE A 340 5.87 -24.59 -1.98
C PHE A 340 6.58 -23.26 -2.17
N THR A 341 6.38 -22.32 -1.24
CA THR A 341 7.02 -21.02 -1.27
C THR A 341 7.86 -20.83 -0.01
N TYR A 342 9.13 -20.47 -0.21
CA TYR A 342 9.99 -19.94 0.83
C TYR A 342 10.34 -18.51 0.50
N PHE A 343 10.27 -17.60 1.47
CA PHE A 343 10.76 -16.24 1.28
C PHE A 343 11.41 -15.70 2.56
N THR A 344 12.35 -14.80 2.35
CA THR A 344 12.98 -14.01 3.40
C THR A 344 13.08 -12.55 3.01
N HIS A 345 12.78 -11.66 3.95
CA HIS A 345 12.85 -10.22 3.78
C HIS A 345 13.68 -9.61 4.90
N ASP A 346 14.70 -8.82 4.57
CA ASP A 346 15.44 -7.96 5.49
C ASP A 346 15.18 -6.51 5.09
N MET A 347 14.36 -5.82 5.86
CA MET A 347 13.93 -4.46 5.57
C MET A 347 14.35 -3.52 6.69
N SER A 348 14.89 -2.37 6.34
CA SER A 348 15.17 -1.30 7.27
C SER A 348 14.46 -0.02 6.85
N ARG A 349 14.01 0.74 7.82
CA ARG A 349 13.49 2.08 7.65
C ARG A 349 14.09 3.00 8.68
N ASP A 350 14.51 4.16 8.22
CA ASP A 350 15.02 5.25 9.02
C ASP A 350 14.22 6.50 8.68
N PHE A 351 13.41 6.99 9.61
CA PHE A 351 12.69 8.21 9.41
C PHE A 351 12.95 9.17 10.57
N GLY A 352 13.23 10.39 10.20
CA GLY A 352 13.53 11.45 11.12
C GLY A 352 12.69 12.69 10.86
N PHE A 353 12.40 13.42 11.92
CA PHE A 353 11.72 14.70 11.81
C PHE A 353 12.21 15.67 12.88
N SER A 354 12.29 16.93 12.48
CA SER A 354 12.60 18.03 13.35
C SER A 354 11.34 18.55 14.05
N ASN A 355 11.45 18.87 15.31
CA ASN A 355 10.39 19.55 16.06
C ASN A 355 10.33 21.04 15.76
N GLN A 356 11.28 21.57 15.03
CA GLN A 356 11.26 22.97 14.62
C GLN A 356 10.18 23.18 13.56
N TYR A 357 9.36 24.14 13.83
CA TYR A 357 8.35 24.67 12.95
C TYR A 357 8.57 26.16 12.80
N GLN A 358 8.79 26.62 11.58
CA GLN A 358 8.91 28.02 11.25
C GLN A 358 7.83 28.43 10.26
N SER A 359 7.01 29.39 10.63
CA SER A 359 6.15 30.04 9.67
C SER A 359 6.93 30.98 8.76
N VAL A 360 7.04 30.61 7.50
CA VAL A 360 7.68 31.45 6.46
C VAL A 360 6.91 32.75 6.26
N TYR A 361 5.56 32.71 6.34
CA TYR A 361 4.73 33.88 6.23
C TYR A 361 5.03 34.89 7.34
N MET A 362 5.10 34.45 8.58
CA MET A 362 5.39 35.35 9.71
C MET A 362 6.79 35.92 9.65
N SER A 363 7.77 35.13 9.20
CA SER A 363 9.13 35.63 8.95
C SER A 363 9.17 36.70 7.87
N SER A 364 8.40 36.55 6.80
CA SER A 364 8.34 37.54 5.70
C SER A 364 7.74 38.87 6.14
N GLN A 365 6.89 38.85 7.19
CA GLN A 365 6.25 40.04 7.76
C GLN A 365 7.06 40.64 8.92
N ASN A 366 8.28 40.17 9.20
CA ASN A 366 9.06 40.52 10.40
C ASN A 366 8.28 40.37 11.72
N LYS A 367 7.20 39.58 11.71
CA LYS A 367 6.37 39.32 12.89
C LYS A 367 6.86 38.07 13.57
N ILE A 368 7.36 38.24 14.75
CA ILE A 368 7.69 37.14 15.65
C ILE A 368 6.38 36.76 16.37
N LEU A 369 5.92 35.52 16.17
CA LEU A 369 4.77 35.02 16.94
C LEU A 369 5.19 34.89 18.41
N PRO A 370 4.60 35.67 19.32
CA PRO A 370 4.83 35.44 20.75
C PRO A 370 4.26 34.09 21.09
N PHE A 371 5.09 33.19 21.58
CA PHE A 371 4.68 31.90 22.07
C PHE A 371 3.85 32.07 23.35
N LYS A 372 2.52 32.03 23.22
CA LYS A 372 1.60 32.03 24.36
C LYS A 372 1.33 30.59 24.82
N GLY A 373 2.30 29.91 25.39
CA GLY A 373 2.13 28.58 25.97
C GLY A 373 2.70 28.49 27.38
N LYS A 374 1.90 28.11 28.37
CA LYS A 374 2.38 27.71 29.71
C LYS A 374 2.97 26.31 29.62
N GLY A 375 4.09 26.13 28.95
CA GLY A 375 4.87 24.92 28.93
C GLY A 375 6.30 25.23 29.28
N LYS A 376 6.94 24.41 30.11
CA LYS A 376 8.39 24.47 30.34
C LYS A 376 9.08 24.13 29.01
N ILE A 377 9.27 25.12 28.15
CA ILE A 377 10.35 25.13 27.18
C ILE A 377 11.60 24.98 28.06
N SER A 378 12.61 24.20 27.64
CA SER A 378 13.85 24.04 28.37
C SER A 378 14.11 25.29 29.20
N ALA A 379 14.35 25.14 30.50
CA ALA A 379 14.42 26.22 31.46
C ALA A 379 15.43 27.34 31.14
N THR A 380 16.10 27.24 29.98
CA THR A 380 17.14 28.12 29.50
C THR A 380 16.77 28.99 28.29
N ASN A 381 15.65 28.74 27.61
CA ASN A 381 15.26 29.61 26.50
C ASN A 381 13.76 29.69 26.22
N PRO A 382 13.09 30.79 26.60
CA PRO A 382 11.68 31.02 26.40
C PRO A 382 11.28 31.26 24.94
N ASN A 383 12.25 31.39 24.02
CA ASN A 383 12.04 31.80 22.63
C ASN A 383 12.14 30.65 21.60
N CYS A 384 12.08 29.40 22.04
CA CYS A 384 12.26 28.24 21.18
C CYS A 384 11.28 28.11 19.99
N GLY A 385 10.21 28.88 19.91
CA GLY A 385 9.31 28.94 18.77
C GLY A 385 9.68 30.00 17.74
N LEU A 386 10.74 30.77 17.94
CA LEU A 386 11.07 31.98 17.19
C LEU A 386 12.30 31.86 16.30
N TYR A 387 12.98 30.72 16.32
CA TYR A 387 14.26 30.59 15.62
C TYR A 387 14.11 30.28 14.15
N SER A 388 14.98 30.95 13.40
CA SER A 388 15.14 30.77 11.96
C SER A 388 15.52 29.32 11.64
N TYR A 389 14.95 28.84 10.59
CA TYR A 389 15.20 27.60 9.92
C TYR A 389 16.70 27.24 9.65
N SER A 390 17.53 28.25 9.49
CA SER A 390 18.97 28.07 9.25
C SER A 390 19.80 27.98 10.52
N ASP A 391 19.20 28.19 11.68
CA ASP A 391 19.95 28.20 12.93
C ASP A 391 20.00 26.81 13.56
N THR A 392 20.89 25.98 12.99
CA THR A 392 21.25 24.67 13.55
C THR A 392 21.92 24.76 14.94
N ASN A 393 22.31 25.95 15.36
CA ASN A 393 22.88 26.22 16.69
C ASN A 393 21.83 26.60 17.71
N SER A 394 20.55 26.65 17.29
CA SER A 394 19.45 26.92 18.24
C SER A 394 19.41 25.87 19.34
N PRO A 395 19.41 26.28 20.62
CA PRO A 395 19.26 25.35 21.75
C PRO A 395 17.92 24.64 21.77
N CYS A 396 17.01 25.03 20.90
CA CYS A 396 15.67 24.49 20.74
C CYS A 396 15.56 23.43 19.67
N TRP A 397 16.57 23.27 18.84
CA TRP A 397 16.57 22.27 17.79
C TRP A 397 16.57 20.87 18.40
N GLN A 398 15.60 20.07 18.00
CA GLN A 398 15.51 18.67 18.33
C GLN A 398 15.15 17.87 17.11
N PHE A 399 15.90 16.85 16.81
CA PHE A 399 15.66 15.91 15.76
C PHE A 399 15.31 14.55 16.35
N PHE A 400 14.14 14.06 16.02
CA PHE A 400 13.68 12.74 16.38
C PHE A 400 14.01 11.77 15.25
N ASP A 401 14.77 10.74 15.58
CA ASP A 401 15.19 9.71 14.67
C ASP A 401 14.61 8.35 15.09
N ASN A 402 14.06 7.62 14.12
CA ASN A 402 13.36 6.36 14.38
C ASN A 402 13.81 5.29 13.36
N ILE A 403 14.73 4.46 13.83
CA ILE A 403 15.31 3.38 13.05
C ILE A 403 14.54 2.10 13.34
N ARG A 404 14.14 1.38 12.30
CA ARG A 404 13.48 0.09 12.38
C ARG A 404 14.11 -0.89 11.40
N ARG A 405 14.23 -2.14 11.84
CA ARG A 405 14.64 -3.26 10.99
C ARG A 405 13.67 -4.41 11.20
N PHE A 406 13.20 -4.98 10.12
CA PHE A 406 12.33 -6.14 10.08
C PHE A 406 13.05 -7.26 9.37
N VAL A 407 13.11 -8.43 9.97
CA VAL A 407 13.59 -9.65 9.33
C VAL A 407 12.48 -10.68 9.36
N VAL A 408 12.03 -11.10 8.20
CA VAL A 408 10.91 -12.01 8.03
C VAL A 408 11.38 -13.26 7.30
N ASN A 409 11.02 -14.44 7.81
CA ASN A 409 11.21 -15.71 7.12
C ASN A 409 9.90 -16.48 7.10
N ALA A 410 9.55 -17.05 5.96
CA ALA A 410 8.29 -17.77 5.82
C ALA A 410 8.39 -19.00 4.94
N PHE A 411 7.56 -19.99 5.28
CA PHE A 411 7.30 -21.21 4.50
C PHE A 411 5.82 -21.33 4.26
N GLU A 412 5.42 -21.53 3.01
CA GLU A 412 4.02 -21.66 2.61
C GLU A 412 3.83 -22.87 1.67
N PRO A 413 3.54 -24.07 2.17
CA PRO A 413 3.00 -25.14 1.34
C PRO A 413 1.53 -24.88 1.03
N LYS A 414 1.13 -25.05 -0.24
CA LYS A 414 -0.24 -24.91 -0.74
C LYS A 414 -0.54 -26.08 -1.66
N LEU A 415 -1.75 -26.62 -1.54
CA LEU A 415 -2.30 -27.66 -2.39
C LEU A 415 -3.63 -27.23 -2.94
N ASN A 416 -3.75 -27.17 -4.26
CA ASN A 416 -5.02 -27.07 -4.96
C ASN A 416 -5.35 -28.44 -5.54
N LEU A 417 -6.47 -29.04 -5.09
CA LEU A 417 -6.92 -30.34 -5.53
C LEU A 417 -8.28 -30.21 -6.20
N VAL A 418 -8.35 -30.54 -7.47
CA VAL A 418 -9.60 -30.55 -8.23
C VAL A 418 -10.12 -31.97 -8.33
N VAL A 419 -11.39 -32.16 -7.97
CA VAL A 419 -12.12 -33.44 -8.02
C VAL A 419 -13.42 -33.24 -8.78
N ASN A 420 -13.64 -34.02 -9.83
CA ASN A 420 -14.89 -34.00 -10.61
C ASN A 420 -15.73 -35.24 -10.25
N ILE A 421 -16.93 -35.01 -9.73
CA ILE A 421 -17.91 -36.05 -9.35
C ILE A 421 -19.21 -35.80 -10.11
N GLY A 422 -19.38 -36.45 -11.25
CA GLY A 422 -20.54 -36.22 -12.11
C GLY A 422 -20.59 -34.78 -12.64
N LYS A 423 -21.64 -34.04 -12.24
CA LYS A 423 -21.82 -32.62 -12.63
C LYS A 423 -21.29 -31.62 -11.61
N VAL A 424 -20.64 -32.12 -10.55
CA VAL A 424 -20.05 -31.30 -9.49
C VAL A 424 -18.54 -31.31 -9.63
N LYS A 425 -17.96 -30.10 -9.69
CA LYS A 425 -16.51 -29.88 -9.63
C LYS A 425 -16.17 -29.26 -8.29
N GLN A 426 -15.33 -29.92 -7.52
CA GLN A 426 -14.80 -29.41 -6.25
C GLN A 426 -13.34 -29.00 -6.44
N THR A 427 -12.98 -27.85 -5.87
CA THR A 427 -11.59 -27.36 -5.86
C THR A 427 -11.21 -27.06 -4.42
N PHE A 428 -10.51 -27.99 -3.80
CA PHE A 428 -9.98 -27.82 -2.46
C PHE A 428 -8.72 -26.95 -2.52
N ASN A 429 -8.72 -25.82 -1.83
CA ASN A 429 -7.55 -24.98 -1.61
C ASN A 429 -7.12 -25.13 -0.15
N MET A 430 -5.99 -25.77 0.07
CA MET A 430 -5.44 -26.01 1.39
C MET A 430 -4.05 -25.42 1.50
N GLY A 431 -3.71 -24.92 2.66
CA GLY A 431 -2.36 -24.40 2.85
C GLY A 431 -2.02 -24.13 4.30
N MET A 432 -0.74 -23.93 4.49
CA MET A 432 -0.16 -23.55 5.76
C MET A 432 0.78 -22.37 5.54
N ARG A 433 0.93 -21.54 6.58
CA ARG A 433 1.95 -20.50 6.62
C ARG A 433 2.67 -20.56 7.94
N PHE A 434 3.97 -20.73 7.88
CA PHE A 434 4.87 -20.60 9.02
C PHE A 434 5.71 -19.35 8.80
N LEU A 435 5.66 -18.40 9.71
CA LEU A 435 6.36 -17.16 9.55
C LEU A 435 7.00 -16.76 10.87
N THR A 436 8.25 -16.34 10.82
CA THR A 436 8.95 -15.68 11.92
C THR A 436 9.27 -14.25 11.54
N GLU A 437 9.10 -13.33 12.47
CA GLU A 437 9.38 -11.92 12.27
C GLU A 437 10.15 -11.38 13.47
N ASP A 438 11.29 -10.77 13.18
CA ASP A 438 12.08 -9.99 14.13
C ASP A 438 11.93 -8.50 13.81
N LEU A 439 11.49 -7.72 14.77
CA LEU A 439 11.47 -6.27 14.67
C LEU A 439 12.45 -5.68 15.69
N TYR A 440 13.44 -4.97 15.20
CA TYR A 440 14.28 -4.08 15.98
C TYR A 440 13.85 -2.64 15.77
N ARG A 441 13.61 -1.91 16.85
CA ARG A 441 13.29 -0.49 16.83
C ARG A 441 14.20 0.27 17.79
N ARG A 442 14.76 1.38 17.30
CA ARG A 442 15.47 2.37 18.08
C ARG A 442 14.92 3.75 17.79
N SER A 443 14.47 4.47 18.80
CA SER A 443 14.05 5.86 18.70
C SER A 443 14.99 6.71 19.55
N THR A 444 15.57 7.73 18.95
CA THR A 444 16.54 8.62 19.58
C THR A 444 16.14 10.08 19.34
N THR A 445 16.57 10.96 20.21
CA THR A 445 16.38 12.40 20.04
C THR A 445 17.75 13.09 20.09
N ARG A 446 18.10 13.82 19.04
CA ARG A 446 19.26 14.69 19.03
C ARG A 446 18.87 16.10 19.43
N LYS A 447 19.62 16.73 20.31
CA LYS A 447 19.37 18.12 20.73
C LYS A 447 20.27 19.14 20.03
N ASN A 448 21.25 18.66 19.28
CA ASN A 448 22.19 19.48 18.51
C ASN A 448 22.49 18.79 17.18
N PRO A 449 22.39 19.49 16.04
CA PRO A 449 22.69 18.90 14.72
C PRO A 449 24.15 18.48 14.54
N SER A 450 25.10 19.11 15.23
CA SER A 450 26.50 18.72 15.18
C SER A 450 26.83 17.45 15.99
N MET A 451 25.88 16.90 16.75
CA MET A 451 26.08 15.61 17.43
C MET A 451 26.15 14.49 16.41
N PRO A 452 27.18 13.64 16.44
CA PRO A 452 27.32 12.54 15.50
C PRO A 452 26.17 11.53 15.63
N ASN A 453 25.78 10.94 14.52
CA ASN A 453 24.71 9.93 14.43
C ASN A 453 25.16 8.55 15.02
N ASN A 454 26.29 8.50 15.73
CA ASN A 454 26.90 7.28 16.25
C ASN A 454 26.38 6.85 17.64
N GLY A 455 25.36 7.48 18.16
CA GLY A 455 24.75 7.17 19.45
C GLY A 455 25.40 7.82 20.67
N SER A 456 26.53 8.53 20.51
CA SER A 456 27.09 9.34 21.57
C SER A 456 26.44 10.73 21.57
N GLY A 457 25.77 11.11 22.67
CA GLY A 457 25.06 12.39 22.76
C GLY A 457 23.57 12.37 22.44
N PHE A 458 23.01 11.20 22.14
CA PHE A 458 21.56 11.01 22.11
C PHE A 458 21.02 10.90 23.56
N ASP A 459 19.92 11.58 23.83
CA ASP A 459 19.11 11.19 24.97
C ASP A 459 18.74 9.72 24.82
N ALA A 460 18.83 8.97 25.91
CA ALA A 460 18.48 7.56 25.91
C ALA A 460 17.07 7.38 25.31
N GLY A 461 17.04 6.92 24.08
CA GLY A 461 15.82 6.63 23.35
C GLY A 461 15.20 5.33 23.84
N THR A 462 14.02 5.04 23.39
CA THR A 462 13.41 3.73 23.59
C THR A 462 13.91 2.77 22.50
N SER A 463 14.55 1.68 22.94
CA SER A 463 14.87 0.55 22.07
C SER A 463 13.98 -0.62 22.43
N LEU A 464 13.53 -1.38 21.44
CA LEU A 464 12.79 -2.60 21.68
C LEU A 464 13.06 -3.62 20.58
N ASN A 465 13.01 -4.88 20.98
CA ASN A 465 13.01 -6.03 20.08
C ASN A 465 11.67 -6.74 20.20
N ASN A 466 11.04 -7.02 19.10
CA ASN A 466 9.85 -7.85 19.03
C ASN A 466 10.18 -9.09 18.23
N PHE A 467 9.76 -10.23 18.72
CA PHE A 467 9.80 -11.48 18.02
C PHE A 467 8.38 -12.03 17.90
N ASN A 468 7.99 -12.38 16.69
CA ASN A 468 6.71 -12.98 16.41
C ASN A 468 6.91 -14.32 15.73
N ASN A 469 6.12 -15.30 16.16
CA ASN A 469 6.02 -16.59 15.51
C ASN A 469 4.54 -16.80 15.13
N TYR A 470 4.30 -16.83 13.84
CA TYR A 470 2.98 -16.92 13.26
C TYR A 470 2.83 -18.26 12.53
N THR A 471 1.82 -19.02 12.90
CA THR A 471 1.45 -20.25 12.23
C THR A 471 -0.03 -20.19 11.86
N ALA A 472 -0.36 -20.50 10.63
CA ALA A 472 -1.73 -20.60 10.19
C ALA A 472 -1.95 -21.81 9.30
N VAL A 473 -3.13 -22.39 9.42
CA VAL A 473 -3.63 -23.44 8.54
C VAL A 473 -4.97 -22.98 7.95
N TYR A 474 -5.23 -23.34 6.71
CA TYR A 474 -6.50 -22.99 6.09
C TYR A 474 -6.94 -24.05 5.08
N VAL A 475 -8.25 -24.10 4.89
CA VAL A 475 -8.91 -24.89 3.86
C VAL A 475 -10.11 -24.11 3.32
N SER A 476 -10.33 -24.20 2.03
CA SER A 476 -11.59 -23.82 1.37
C SER A 476 -11.91 -24.83 0.28
N ASP A 477 -13.18 -25.05 0.02
CA ASP A 477 -13.68 -25.91 -1.04
C ASP A 477 -14.59 -25.10 -1.96
N GLU A 478 -14.14 -24.85 -3.18
CA GLU A 478 -14.97 -24.25 -4.22
C GLU A 478 -15.78 -25.33 -4.91
N ILE A 479 -17.05 -25.41 -4.59
CA ILE A 479 -18.01 -26.40 -5.09
C ILE A 479 -18.80 -25.78 -6.24
N ASN A 480 -18.53 -26.25 -7.46
CA ASN A 480 -19.19 -25.80 -8.66
C ASN A 480 -20.25 -26.84 -9.10
N PHE A 481 -21.50 -26.39 -9.15
CA PHE A 481 -22.65 -27.19 -9.60
C PHE A 481 -23.03 -26.79 -11.03
N ASN A 482 -23.48 -27.76 -11.82
CA ASN A 482 -24.02 -27.55 -13.18
C ASN A 482 -23.12 -26.65 -14.04
N ASN A 483 -21.83 -27.02 -14.17
CA ASN A 483 -20.83 -26.30 -14.96
C ASN A 483 -20.62 -24.83 -14.50
N GLY A 484 -20.73 -24.57 -13.20
CA GLY A 484 -20.49 -23.24 -12.63
C GLY A 484 -21.71 -22.32 -12.62
N MET A 485 -22.91 -22.86 -12.84
CA MET A 485 -24.15 -22.09 -12.65
C MET A 485 -24.33 -21.67 -11.18
N LEU A 486 -24.01 -22.56 -10.25
CA LEU A 486 -23.96 -22.26 -8.81
C LEU A 486 -22.57 -22.63 -8.28
N THR A 487 -21.93 -21.69 -7.62
CA THR A 487 -20.66 -21.88 -6.94
C THR A 487 -20.83 -21.57 -5.47
N ILE A 488 -20.40 -22.45 -4.58
CA ILE A 488 -20.40 -22.24 -3.12
C ILE A 488 -18.99 -22.53 -2.62
N THR A 489 -18.38 -21.57 -1.91
CA THR A 489 -17.02 -21.72 -1.40
C THR A 489 -16.99 -21.44 0.10
N PRO A 490 -17.25 -22.43 0.97
CA PRO A 490 -16.94 -22.34 2.38
C PRO A 490 -15.43 -22.37 2.59
N GLY A 491 -14.97 -21.65 3.59
CA GLY A 491 -13.56 -21.60 3.93
C GLY A 491 -13.34 -21.31 5.40
N LEU A 492 -12.24 -21.80 5.92
CA LEU A 492 -11.83 -21.59 7.30
C LEU A 492 -10.31 -21.45 7.41
N ARG A 493 -9.88 -20.47 8.16
CA ARG A 493 -8.48 -20.30 8.57
C ARG A 493 -8.40 -20.26 10.08
N TYR A 494 -7.42 -20.96 10.61
CA TYR A 494 -7.04 -20.87 12.02
C TYR A 494 -5.60 -20.38 12.14
N THR A 495 -5.39 -19.43 13.04
CA THR A 495 -4.10 -18.76 13.22
C THR A 495 -3.66 -18.82 14.66
N PHE A 496 -2.39 -19.17 14.86
CA PHE A 496 -1.67 -19.07 16.13
C PHE A 496 -0.63 -17.95 16.00
N LEU A 497 -0.58 -17.09 16.98
CA LEU A 497 0.41 -16.03 17.08
C LEU A 497 1.05 -16.05 18.46
N ASN A 498 2.36 -16.29 18.52
CA ASN A 498 3.17 -16.07 19.71
C ASN A 498 3.95 -14.78 19.54
N TYR A 499 3.88 -13.94 20.54
CA TYR A 499 4.44 -12.63 20.53
C TYR A 499 5.38 -12.43 21.72
N GLU A 500 6.57 -11.90 21.49
CA GLU A 500 7.50 -11.49 22.52
C GLU A 500 8.00 -10.07 22.25
N LYS A 501 7.79 -9.17 23.21
CA LYS A 501 8.34 -7.81 23.19
C LYS A 501 9.36 -7.70 24.32
N LYS A 502 10.56 -7.27 23.98
CA LYS A 502 11.64 -7.07 24.91
C LYS A 502 12.22 -5.67 24.76
N ASP A 503 12.25 -4.92 25.84
CA ASP A 503 12.98 -3.66 25.86
C ASP A 503 14.48 -3.96 25.69
N ALA A 504 15.14 -3.18 24.82
CA ALA A 504 16.56 -3.33 24.52
C ALA A 504 17.36 -2.10 24.96
N PRO A 505 18.64 -2.26 25.35
CA PRO A 505 19.49 -1.13 25.73
C PRO A 505 19.68 -0.14 24.56
N PRO A 506 19.99 1.15 24.82
CA PRO A 506 20.32 1.68 26.16
C PRO A 506 19.08 1.96 27.00
N PHE A 507 19.18 1.63 28.28
CA PHE A 507 18.15 1.98 29.27
C PHE A 507 18.51 3.29 29.99
N LYS A 508 17.49 4.03 30.40
CA LYS A 508 17.69 5.16 31.31
C LYS A 508 18.26 4.66 32.65
N ALA A 509 19.06 5.48 33.31
CA ALA A 509 19.62 5.13 34.61
C ALA A 509 18.52 4.68 35.59
N GLY A 510 18.70 3.51 36.20
CA GLY A 510 17.74 2.90 37.12
C GLY A 510 16.57 2.14 36.49
N GLN A 511 16.53 2.01 35.12
CA GLN A 511 15.53 1.18 34.46
C GLN A 511 16.10 -0.17 34.01
N THR A 512 15.34 -1.22 34.25
CA THR A 512 15.58 -2.57 33.72
C THR A 512 14.62 -2.84 32.56
N GLY A 513 15.07 -3.60 31.56
CA GLY A 513 14.23 -3.97 30.43
C GLY A 513 13.08 -4.89 30.85
N LYS A 514 11.89 -4.62 30.31
CA LYS A 514 10.69 -5.45 30.49
C LYS A 514 10.53 -6.41 29.31
N THR A 515 10.11 -7.64 29.61
CA THR A 515 9.72 -8.62 28.60
C THR A 515 8.23 -8.90 28.73
N ILE A 516 7.51 -8.85 27.63
CA ILE A 516 6.08 -9.18 27.54
C ILE A 516 5.95 -10.34 26.56
N LYS A 517 5.24 -11.39 26.95
CA LYS A 517 4.95 -12.56 26.10
C LYS A 517 3.45 -12.75 26.07
N GLU A 518 2.91 -12.86 24.85
CA GLU A 518 1.48 -13.02 24.63
C GLU A 518 1.25 -14.14 23.60
N ARG A 519 0.11 -14.80 23.70
CA ARG A 519 -0.34 -15.82 22.75
C ARG A 519 -1.75 -15.51 22.31
N TYR A 520 -1.96 -15.57 21.02
CA TYR A 520 -3.25 -15.25 20.40
C TYR A 520 -3.64 -16.31 19.41
N ASN A 521 -4.94 -16.59 19.34
CA ASN A 521 -5.54 -17.49 18.36
C ASN A 521 -6.71 -16.79 17.68
N GLN A 522 -6.87 -17.04 16.39
CA GLN A 522 -7.99 -16.47 15.64
C GLN A 522 -8.57 -17.46 14.64
N TRP A 523 -9.90 -17.53 14.61
CA TRP A 523 -10.68 -18.21 13.59
C TRP A 523 -11.21 -17.21 12.56
N ASN A 524 -10.98 -17.48 11.29
CA ASN A 524 -11.42 -16.64 10.18
C ASN A 524 -12.28 -17.48 9.23
N PRO A 525 -13.58 -17.61 9.49
CA PRO A 525 -14.51 -18.21 8.55
C PRO A 525 -14.77 -17.30 7.36
N ALA A 526 -15.04 -17.91 6.21
CA ALA A 526 -15.53 -17.22 5.02
C ALA A 526 -16.50 -18.10 4.24
N LEU A 527 -17.40 -17.46 3.51
CA LEU A 527 -18.35 -18.10 2.62
C LEU A 527 -18.51 -17.23 1.38
N ASN A 528 -18.28 -17.82 0.20
CA ASN A 528 -18.59 -17.15 -1.06
C ASN A 528 -19.67 -17.96 -1.79
N ILE A 529 -20.62 -17.26 -2.41
CA ILE A 529 -21.69 -17.83 -3.21
C ILE A 529 -21.74 -17.09 -4.53
N GLY A 530 -21.77 -17.80 -5.63
CA GLY A 530 -21.94 -17.25 -6.98
C GLY A 530 -23.08 -17.97 -7.70
N TYR A 531 -23.95 -17.20 -8.34
CA TYR A 531 -25.06 -17.73 -9.14
C TYR A 531 -25.09 -17.09 -10.52
N LYS A 532 -25.03 -17.91 -11.55
CA LYS A 532 -25.09 -17.50 -12.96
C LYS A 532 -26.37 -18.04 -13.61
N PRO A 533 -27.45 -17.26 -13.66
CA PRO A 533 -28.66 -17.67 -14.39
C PRO A 533 -28.38 -17.83 -15.88
N ILE A 534 -27.47 -17.04 -16.41
CA ILE A 534 -26.92 -17.14 -17.77
C ILE A 534 -25.40 -16.95 -17.73
N LYS A 535 -24.71 -17.40 -18.77
CA LYS A 535 -23.22 -17.40 -18.84
C LYS A 535 -22.58 -16.07 -18.53
N ASP A 536 -23.17 -14.97 -18.95
CA ASP A 536 -22.59 -13.63 -18.88
C ASP A 536 -23.14 -12.76 -17.74
N TRP A 537 -23.93 -13.34 -16.83
CA TRP A 537 -24.50 -12.65 -15.68
C TRP A 537 -24.25 -13.41 -14.38
N LEU A 538 -23.43 -12.84 -13.53
CA LEU A 538 -23.10 -13.38 -12.22
C LEU A 538 -23.72 -12.53 -11.12
N PHE A 539 -24.44 -13.14 -10.21
CA PHE A 539 -24.77 -12.63 -8.89
C PHE A 539 -23.86 -13.29 -7.88
N TYR A 540 -23.37 -12.53 -6.92
CA TYR A 540 -22.52 -13.08 -5.87
C TYR A 540 -22.81 -12.49 -4.51
N PHE A 541 -22.50 -13.27 -3.49
CA PHE A 541 -22.47 -12.87 -2.09
C PHE A 541 -21.21 -13.44 -1.45
N ASN A 542 -20.55 -12.65 -0.60
CA ASN A 542 -19.50 -13.17 0.24
C ASN A 542 -19.57 -12.62 1.65
N TYR A 543 -19.14 -13.45 2.59
CA TYR A 543 -18.87 -13.12 3.96
C TYR A 543 -17.46 -13.53 4.30
N GLN A 544 -16.73 -12.68 5.02
CA GLN A 544 -15.46 -13.04 5.61
C GLN A 544 -15.24 -12.36 6.95
N ARG A 545 -14.57 -13.07 7.85
CA ARG A 545 -13.99 -12.49 9.04
C ARG A 545 -12.50 -12.26 8.81
N SER A 546 -12.04 -11.04 9.04
CA SER A 546 -10.62 -10.64 8.97
C SER A 546 -10.22 -9.96 10.26
N TYR A 547 -8.93 -9.76 10.47
CA TYR A 547 -8.44 -9.08 11.67
C TYR A 547 -7.13 -8.33 11.40
N ILE A 548 -6.88 -7.32 12.24
CA ILE A 548 -5.56 -6.72 12.42
C ILE A 548 -5.04 -7.20 13.76
N PRO A 549 -3.87 -7.85 13.81
CA PRO A 549 -3.26 -8.24 15.08
C PRO A 549 -2.80 -7.03 15.88
N PRO A 550 -2.58 -7.17 17.19
CA PRO A 550 -2.08 -6.09 18.02
C PRO A 550 -0.79 -5.52 17.47
N GLN A 551 -0.75 -4.20 17.26
CA GLN A 551 0.44 -3.54 16.74
C GLN A 551 1.45 -3.29 17.85
N PHE A 552 2.75 -3.35 17.54
CA PHE A 552 3.83 -3.15 18.52
C PHE A 552 3.74 -1.80 19.27
N SER A 553 3.22 -0.76 18.60
CA SER A 553 3.00 0.56 19.19
C SER A 553 1.91 0.56 20.26
N ASN A 554 0.99 -0.38 20.18
CA ASN A 554 -0.16 -0.48 21.09
C ASN A 554 0.11 -1.43 22.23
N ILE A 555 1.00 -2.42 22.07
CA ILE A 555 1.34 -3.39 23.09
C ILE A 555 2.20 -2.73 24.18
N GLY A 556 1.75 -2.81 25.41
CA GLY A 556 2.40 -2.19 26.57
C GLY A 556 2.04 -0.72 26.80
N SER A 557 1.26 -0.09 25.90
CA SER A 557 0.64 1.23 26.17
C SER A 557 -0.67 1.09 26.94
N PHE A 558 -1.24 -0.10 26.97
CA PHE A 558 -2.51 -0.45 27.61
C PHE A 558 -2.24 -1.40 28.78
N VAL A 559 -1.60 -0.86 29.82
CA VAL A 559 -1.38 -1.62 31.06
C VAL A 559 -2.73 -1.79 31.77
N GLY A 560 -3.17 -3.04 31.89
CA GLY A 560 -4.26 -3.40 32.81
C GLY A 560 -5.61 -3.79 32.17
N THR A 561 -5.71 -3.87 30.86
CA THR A 561 -6.90 -4.42 30.20
C THR A 561 -6.52 -5.63 29.33
N SER A 562 -7.35 -6.64 29.43
CA SER A 562 -7.24 -7.96 28.81
C SER A 562 -6.99 -7.90 27.29
N THR A 563 -6.32 -8.86 26.83
CA THR A 563 -6.13 -9.61 25.57
C THR A 563 -6.90 -9.20 24.30
N ASP A 564 -7.77 -8.19 24.29
CA ASP A 564 -8.71 -7.92 23.20
C ASP A 564 -8.26 -6.82 22.23
N TYR A 565 -6.96 -6.75 21.94
CA TYR A 565 -6.45 -5.74 21.00
C TYR A 565 -6.48 -6.17 19.54
N PHE A 566 -7.12 -7.28 19.22
CA PHE A 566 -7.44 -7.59 17.84
C PHE A 566 -8.51 -6.64 17.35
N GLN A 567 -8.24 -5.96 16.25
CA GLN A 567 -9.27 -5.26 15.50
C GLN A 567 -9.94 -6.30 14.61
N ILE A 568 -11.20 -6.63 14.88
CA ILE A 568 -11.95 -7.66 14.15
C ILE A 568 -12.86 -7.00 13.14
N PHE A 569 -12.85 -7.51 11.92
CA PHE A 569 -13.68 -7.04 10.82
C PHE A 569 -14.54 -8.17 10.30
N ASN A 570 -15.85 -7.99 10.31
CA ASN A 570 -16.78 -8.82 9.59
C ASN A 570 -17.19 -8.07 8.32
N VAL A 571 -16.84 -8.63 7.18
CA VAL A 571 -17.06 -8.04 5.87
C VAL A 571 -18.10 -8.87 5.15
N MET A 572 -19.14 -8.21 4.66
CA MET A 572 -20.16 -8.80 3.81
C MET A 572 -20.27 -7.98 2.54
N GLU A 573 -20.39 -8.62 1.42
CA GLU A 573 -20.74 -7.95 0.17
C GLU A 573 -21.65 -8.80 -0.69
N GLY A 574 -22.51 -8.11 -1.45
CA GLY A 574 -23.33 -8.71 -2.46
C GLY A 574 -23.28 -7.89 -3.73
N GLY A 575 -23.20 -8.54 -4.85
CA GLY A 575 -23.05 -7.84 -6.10
C GLY A 575 -23.54 -8.58 -7.32
N SER A 576 -23.56 -7.86 -8.42
CA SER A 576 -23.93 -8.38 -9.74
C SER A 576 -22.93 -7.90 -10.77
N ARG A 577 -22.53 -8.81 -11.64
CA ARG A 577 -21.63 -8.52 -12.76
C ARG A 577 -22.24 -9.02 -14.04
N TYR A 578 -22.46 -8.11 -14.97
CA TYR A 578 -23.09 -8.41 -16.26
C TYR A 578 -22.22 -7.98 -17.43
N TYR A 579 -22.09 -8.86 -18.41
CA TYR A 579 -21.35 -8.62 -19.65
C TYR A 579 -22.35 -8.67 -20.81
N PHE A 580 -22.70 -7.50 -21.32
CA PHE A 580 -23.58 -7.40 -22.47
C PHE A 580 -22.74 -7.36 -23.73
N ASN A 581 -22.78 -8.42 -24.51
CA ASN A 581 -21.92 -8.62 -25.70
C ASN A 581 -20.44 -8.15 -25.43
N ASN A 582 -19.52 -8.13 -26.13
CA ASN A 582 -18.13 -7.73 -25.84
C ASN A 582 -17.93 -6.21 -25.73
N GLN A 583 -19.00 -5.41 -25.63
CA GLN A 583 -18.93 -3.96 -25.64
C GLN A 583 -19.21 -3.32 -24.27
N VAL A 584 -20.05 -3.93 -23.46
CA VAL A 584 -20.47 -3.37 -22.19
C VAL A 584 -20.24 -4.37 -21.06
N SER A 585 -19.61 -3.94 -19.98
CA SER A 585 -19.68 -4.66 -18.72
C SER A 585 -20.10 -3.72 -17.59
N PHE A 586 -20.98 -4.21 -16.76
CA PHE A 586 -21.51 -3.49 -15.62
C PHE A 586 -21.31 -4.30 -14.34
N ASN A 587 -20.76 -3.65 -13.32
CA ASN A 587 -20.61 -4.18 -11.97
C ASN A 587 -21.38 -3.30 -10.99
N ALA A 588 -22.18 -3.92 -10.14
CA ALA A 588 -22.81 -3.27 -9.00
C ALA A 588 -22.49 -4.09 -7.75
N ASN A 589 -22.06 -3.44 -6.70
CA ASN A 589 -21.69 -4.09 -5.45
C ASN A 589 -22.16 -3.26 -4.27
N TYR A 590 -22.80 -3.91 -3.30
CA TYR A 590 -23.09 -3.36 -1.98
C TYR A 590 -22.22 -4.06 -0.94
N PHE A 591 -21.60 -3.31 -0.08
CA PHE A 591 -20.77 -3.84 1.00
C PHE A 591 -21.18 -3.28 2.36
N VAL A 592 -20.95 -4.07 3.39
CA VAL A 592 -21.00 -3.64 4.80
C VAL A 592 -19.83 -4.26 5.56
N ILE A 593 -19.17 -3.46 6.35
CA ILE A 593 -18.01 -3.83 7.18
C ILE A 593 -18.30 -3.41 8.61
N PHE A 594 -18.35 -4.36 9.53
CA PHE A 594 -18.42 -4.10 10.96
C PHE A 594 -17.03 -4.28 11.54
N ALA A 595 -16.52 -3.23 12.17
CA ALA A 595 -15.21 -3.22 12.82
C ALA A 595 -15.37 -3.13 14.33
N ASN A 596 -14.81 -4.08 15.05
CA ASN A 596 -14.72 -4.06 16.51
C ASN A 596 -13.27 -3.73 16.91
N ASN A 597 -13.13 -2.93 17.96
CA ASN A 597 -11.84 -2.48 18.48
C ASN A 597 -11.00 -1.71 17.45
N TYR A 598 -11.64 -0.94 16.58
CA TYR A 598 -10.97 -0.15 15.57
C TYR A 598 -10.30 1.09 16.13
N PHE A 599 -9.03 1.27 15.81
CA PHE A 599 -8.31 2.48 16.19
C PHE A 599 -8.47 3.55 15.10
N THR A 600 -9.34 4.53 15.33
CA THR A 600 -9.58 5.65 14.41
C THR A 600 -8.40 6.60 14.28
N GLY A 601 -7.35 6.40 15.10
CA GLY A 601 -6.46 7.37 15.64
C GLY A 601 -5.61 8.18 14.69
N ARG A 602 -5.70 9.47 14.85
CA ARG A 602 -4.50 10.31 14.89
C ARG A 602 -3.68 9.95 16.12
N TYR A 603 -2.37 9.83 15.94
CA TYR A 603 -1.44 9.68 17.05
C TYR A 603 -1.71 10.75 18.10
N GLY A 604 -2.19 10.35 19.27
CA GLY A 604 -2.44 11.20 20.41
C GLY A 604 -3.88 11.68 20.64
N ASP A 605 -4.81 11.51 19.71
CA ASP A 605 -6.17 12.04 19.86
C ASP A 605 -7.15 11.06 20.50
N ASN A 606 -7.03 9.77 20.23
CA ASN A 606 -7.81 8.74 20.90
C ASN A 606 -7.00 7.46 21.08
N LYS A 607 -6.78 7.06 22.31
CA LYS A 607 -6.09 5.81 22.67
C LYS A 607 -7.05 4.65 22.80
N GLU A 608 -8.35 4.92 22.85
CA GLU A 608 -9.37 3.90 23.04
C GLU A 608 -9.90 3.43 21.69
N PRO A 609 -10.03 2.11 21.50
CA PRO A 609 -10.64 1.58 20.30
C PRO A 609 -12.14 1.91 20.27
N VAL A 610 -12.69 1.99 19.08
CA VAL A 610 -14.13 2.18 18.85
C VAL A 610 -14.70 1.03 18.05
N ASN A 611 -16.01 0.80 18.15
CA ASN A 611 -16.70 0.01 17.14
C ASN A 611 -17.15 0.93 16.02
N ALA A 612 -17.06 0.46 14.79
CA ALA A 612 -17.42 1.23 13.62
C ALA A 612 -18.13 0.37 12.58
N ARG A 613 -18.94 1.01 11.74
CA ARG A 613 -19.56 0.40 10.59
C ARG A 613 -19.27 1.24 9.35
N SER A 614 -18.84 0.60 8.28
CA SER A 614 -18.78 1.20 6.95
C SER A 614 -19.66 0.41 6.01
N GLN A 615 -20.51 1.11 5.26
CA GLN A 615 -21.37 0.50 4.26
C GLN A 615 -21.37 1.39 3.01
N GLY A 616 -21.66 0.79 1.86
CA GLY A 616 -21.66 1.58 0.64
C GLY A 616 -21.98 0.79 -0.62
N VAL A 617 -22.03 1.54 -1.71
CA VAL A 617 -22.30 1.02 -3.06
C VAL A 617 -21.13 1.35 -3.95
N GLU A 618 -20.71 0.38 -4.75
CA GLU A 618 -19.73 0.56 -5.83
C GLU A 618 -20.40 0.19 -7.15
N LEU A 619 -20.42 1.12 -8.09
CA LEU A 619 -20.93 0.93 -9.43
C LEU A 619 -19.79 1.14 -10.43
N GLU A 620 -19.68 0.30 -11.42
CA GLU A 620 -18.62 0.37 -12.43
C GLU A 620 -19.14 -0.04 -13.79
N LEU A 621 -18.87 0.79 -14.78
CA LEU A 621 -19.28 0.61 -16.17
C LEU A 621 -18.05 0.70 -17.09
N TYR A 622 -17.87 -0.31 -17.92
CA TYR A 622 -16.97 -0.27 -19.06
C TYR A 622 -17.78 -0.31 -20.35
N TYR A 623 -17.46 0.57 -21.29
CA TYR A 623 -18.16 0.67 -22.55
C TYR A 623 -17.20 0.90 -23.72
N THR A 624 -17.28 0.03 -24.74
CA THR A 624 -16.46 0.08 -25.95
C THR A 624 -17.40 0.14 -27.17
N PRO A 625 -17.95 1.33 -27.50
CA PRO A 625 -18.96 1.47 -28.58
C PRO A 625 -18.42 1.10 -29.94
N ILE A 626 -17.18 1.45 -30.22
CA ILE A 626 -16.49 1.14 -31.49
C ILE A 626 -15.04 0.71 -31.17
N ARG A 627 -14.42 0.06 -32.13
CA ARG A 627 -13.03 -0.37 -32.03
C ARG A 627 -12.11 0.83 -31.72
N GLY A 628 -11.37 0.73 -30.62
CA GLY A 628 -10.39 1.74 -30.18
C GLY A 628 -10.96 2.79 -29.24
N LEU A 629 -12.28 3.01 -29.16
CA LEU A 629 -12.91 3.94 -28.21
C LEU A 629 -13.37 3.19 -26.96
N ASN A 630 -12.85 3.57 -25.80
CA ASN A 630 -13.18 2.95 -24.53
C ASN A 630 -13.58 4.02 -23.53
N PHE A 631 -14.61 3.74 -22.76
CA PHE A 631 -15.07 4.52 -21.61
C PHE A 631 -15.06 3.64 -20.37
N HIS A 632 -14.67 4.23 -19.26
CA HIS A 632 -14.80 3.66 -17.92
C HIS A 632 -15.39 4.72 -17.00
N ALA A 633 -16.42 4.33 -16.28
CA ALA A 633 -17.02 5.17 -15.25
C ALA A 633 -17.22 4.37 -13.97
N ALA A 634 -16.85 4.92 -12.86
CA ALA A 634 -17.14 4.30 -11.58
C ALA A 634 -17.62 5.32 -10.55
N TYR A 635 -18.53 4.88 -9.71
CA TYR A 635 -19.06 5.63 -8.58
C TYR A 635 -18.99 4.81 -7.31
N THR A 636 -18.53 5.42 -6.24
CA THR A 636 -18.55 4.83 -4.91
C THR A 636 -19.23 5.76 -3.93
N PHE A 637 -20.17 5.22 -3.17
CA PHE A 637 -20.74 5.86 -2.00
C PHE A 637 -20.30 5.10 -0.75
N ILE A 638 -19.85 5.84 0.27
CA ILE A 638 -19.39 5.26 1.55
C ILE A 638 -20.03 6.02 2.71
N ASP A 639 -20.75 5.30 3.55
CA ASP A 639 -21.26 5.76 4.83
C ASP A 639 -20.54 5.03 5.98
N ALA A 640 -19.56 5.69 6.58
CA ALA A 640 -18.71 5.11 7.62
C ALA A 640 -18.88 5.86 8.95
N ASN A 641 -19.39 5.17 9.99
CA ASN A 641 -19.79 5.76 11.25
C ASN A 641 -19.22 4.98 12.44
N ILE A 642 -18.98 5.72 13.54
CA ILE A 642 -18.66 5.14 14.85
C ILE A 642 -19.96 4.63 15.48
N THR A 643 -19.95 3.39 15.98
CA THR A 643 -21.15 2.71 16.53
C THR A 643 -21.03 2.41 18.02
N SER A 644 -19.95 2.78 18.68
CA SER A 644 -19.79 2.70 20.13
C SER A 644 -19.86 4.06 20.80
N HIS A 645 -20.41 4.10 22.00
CA HIS A 645 -20.31 5.26 22.87
C HIS A 645 -18.88 5.38 23.38
N THR A 646 -18.19 6.41 22.97
CA THR A 646 -16.80 6.67 23.37
C THR A 646 -16.62 8.16 23.66
N MET A 647 -16.13 8.44 24.85
CA MET A 647 -15.97 9.81 25.34
C MET A 647 -14.57 10.35 25.01
N VAL A 648 -14.49 11.36 24.17
CA VAL A 648 -13.22 11.97 23.74
C VAL A 648 -13.09 13.41 24.24
N THR A 649 -11.85 13.81 24.48
CA THR A 649 -11.52 15.19 24.86
C THR A 649 -11.59 16.09 23.63
N ASN A 650 -12.29 17.21 23.77
CA ASN A 650 -12.29 18.24 22.71
C ASN A 650 -10.94 18.98 22.71
N PRO A 651 -10.17 18.95 21.63
CA PRO A 651 -8.89 19.66 21.55
C PRO A 651 -9.00 21.18 21.75
N ALA A 652 -10.15 21.77 21.39
CA ALA A 652 -10.42 23.20 21.59
C ALA A 652 -10.64 23.56 23.06
N ASN A 653 -11.08 22.59 23.87
CA ASN A 653 -11.29 22.76 25.31
C ASN A 653 -10.82 21.52 26.06
N PRO A 654 -9.48 21.35 26.22
CA PRO A 654 -8.91 20.13 26.82
C PRO A 654 -9.31 19.89 28.28
N LYS A 655 -9.77 20.94 28.98
CA LYS A 655 -10.25 20.88 30.36
C LYS A 655 -11.77 20.83 30.47
N GLY A 656 -12.46 20.93 29.37
CA GLY A 656 -13.93 20.87 29.31
C GLY A 656 -14.45 19.42 29.36
N PRO A 657 -15.77 19.26 29.38
CA PRO A 657 -16.38 17.93 29.37
C PRO A 657 -16.01 17.17 28.12
N LYS A 658 -15.77 15.87 28.27
CA LYS A 658 -15.60 14.97 27.13
C LYS A 658 -16.89 14.92 26.33
N LYS A 659 -16.75 14.68 25.03
CA LYS A 659 -17.86 14.56 24.07
C LYS A 659 -18.00 13.13 23.61
N ASP A 660 -19.21 12.63 23.55
CA ASP A 660 -19.51 11.35 22.93
C ASP A 660 -19.39 11.42 21.42
N ILE A 661 -18.75 10.43 20.82
CA ILE A 661 -18.56 10.34 19.37
C ILE A 661 -19.43 9.28 18.71
N PHE A 662 -20.41 8.72 19.41
CA PHE A 662 -21.42 7.84 18.82
C PHE A 662 -22.11 8.51 17.61
N GLY A 663 -22.26 7.76 16.52
CA GLY A 663 -22.87 8.25 15.28
C GLY A 663 -22.00 9.20 14.43
N LYS A 664 -20.82 9.62 14.92
CA LYS A 664 -19.91 10.46 14.15
C LYS A 664 -19.27 9.69 12.99
N LYS A 665 -19.02 10.42 11.89
CA LYS A 665 -18.34 9.89 10.71
C LYS A 665 -16.90 9.54 11.02
N LEU A 666 -16.41 8.42 10.46
CA LEU A 666 -14.98 8.12 10.50
C LEU A 666 -14.18 9.20 9.77
N PRO A 667 -13.07 9.68 10.36
CA PRO A 667 -12.21 10.65 9.70
C PRO A 667 -11.58 10.12 8.42
N PHE A 668 -11.26 11.03 7.49
CA PHE A 668 -10.56 10.76 6.24
C PHE A 668 -11.31 9.87 5.24
N VAL A 669 -12.61 9.75 5.38
CA VAL A 669 -13.51 9.06 4.46
C VAL A 669 -14.20 10.08 3.56
N SER A 670 -14.03 9.95 2.25
CA SER A 670 -14.77 10.69 1.26
C SER A 670 -16.08 9.96 0.96
N PRO A 671 -17.26 10.49 1.31
CA PRO A 671 -18.53 9.81 1.07
C PRO A 671 -18.81 9.52 -0.41
N HIS A 672 -18.42 10.42 -1.30
CA HIS A 672 -18.67 10.29 -2.73
C HIS A 672 -17.36 10.32 -3.51
N GLN A 673 -17.18 9.34 -4.38
CA GLN A 673 -16.03 9.20 -5.25
C GLN A 673 -16.52 8.91 -6.67
N PHE A 674 -15.94 9.59 -7.68
CA PHE A 674 -16.20 9.33 -9.09
C PHE A 674 -14.89 9.12 -9.82
N ILE A 675 -14.89 8.18 -10.75
CA ILE A 675 -13.82 7.92 -11.70
C ILE A 675 -14.42 7.98 -13.09
N LEU A 676 -13.82 8.77 -13.99
CA LEU A 676 -14.24 8.83 -15.39
C LEU A 676 -13.00 8.78 -16.26
N ASP A 677 -12.95 7.79 -17.12
CA ASP A 677 -11.86 7.61 -18.09
C ASP A 677 -12.44 7.44 -19.49
N ALA A 678 -11.78 8.05 -20.46
CA ALA A 678 -12.06 7.87 -21.87
C ALA A 678 -10.75 7.71 -22.63
N SER A 679 -10.68 6.78 -23.56
CA SER A 679 -9.50 6.65 -24.42
C SER A 679 -9.89 6.28 -25.84
N TYR A 680 -9.19 6.87 -26.81
CA TYR A 680 -9.33 6.53 -28.22
C TYR A 680 -7.97 6.13 -28.80
N THR A 681 -7.95 4.95 -29.40
CA THR A 681 -6.77 4.43 -30.09
C THR A 681 -7.04 4.38 -31.58
N TYR A 682 -6.27 5.16 -32.32
CA TYR A 682 -6.26 5.12 -33.78
C TYR A 682 -4.87 4.75 -34.28
N ALA A 683 -4.78 3.74 -35.09
CA ALA A 683 -3.52 3.14 -35.56
C ALA A 683 -2.58 2.82 -34.35
N LYS A 684 -1.47 3.52 -34.23
CA LYS A 684 -0.45 3.34 -33.18
C LYS A 684 -0.50 4.41 -32.08
N THR A 685 -1.49 5.31 -32.15
CA THR A 685 -1.61 6.44 -31.22
C THR A 685 -2.85 6.27 -30.34
N THR A 686 -2.69 6.49 -29.06
CA THR A 686 -3.78 6.53 -28.08
C THR A 686 -3.83 7.90 -27.42
N ILE A 687 -5.01 8.49 -27.38
CA ILE A 687 -5.30 9.67 -26.56
C ILE A 687 -6.19 9.20 -25.40
N GLY A 688 -5.84 9.54 -24.18
CA GLY A 688 -6.57 9.18 -22.98
C GLY A 688 -6.85 10.39 -22.10
N LEU A 689 -8.09 10.48 -21.62
CA LEU A 689 -8.52 11.44 -20.60
C LEU A 689 -8.98 10.65 -19.40
N SER A 690 -8.47 10.98 -18.20
CA SER A 690 -8.88 10.34 -16.95
C SER A 690 -9.17 11.37 -15.88
N SER A 691 -10.09 11.05 -14.98
CA SER A 691 -10.38 11.92 -13.85
C SER A 691 -10.80 11.16 -12.62
N PHE A 692 -10.56 11.76 -11.48
CA PHE A 692 -11.04 11.29 -10.20
C PHE A 692 -11.55 12.44 -9.33
N PHE A 693 -12.69 12.22 -8.71
CA PHE A 693 -13.36 13.14 -7.80
C PHE A 693 -13.47 12.54 -6.42
N TYR A 694 -13.22 13.34 -5.40
CA TYR A 694 -13.48 12.99 -4.01
C TYR A 694 -14.20 14.14 -3.31
N SER A 695 -15.27 13.83 -2.59
CA SER A 695 -15.99 14.78 -1.78
C SER A 695 -15.21 15.17 -0.51
N ARG A 696 -15.69 16.19 0.20
CA ARG A 696 -15.10 16.66 1.47
C ARG A 696 -15.00 15.54 2.49
N THR A 697 -13.96 15.58 3.35
CA THR A 697 -13.78 14.63 4.44
C THR A 697 -13.53 15.32 5.77
N TYR A 698 -14.06 14.76 6.86
CA TYR A 698 -13.65 15.18 8.20
C TYR A 698 -12.24 14.70 8.51
N THR A 699 -11.49 15.48 9.29
CA THR A 699 -10.12 15.13 9.69
C THR A 699 -10.02 14.71 11.15
N ASP A 700 -11.14 14.77 11.89
CA ASP A 700 -11.22 14.44 13.31
C ASP A 700 -12.52 13.70 13.66
N VAL A 701 -12.49 12.98 14.77
CA VAL A 701 -13.62 12.15 15.23
C VAL A 701 -14.80 12.97 15.78
N LEU A 702 -14.62 14.26 16.06
CA LEU A 702 -15.71 15.15 16.49
C LEU A 702 -16.49 15.71 15.30
N ASN A 703 -16.03 15.47 14.08
CA ASN A 703 -16.60 15.99 12.84
C ASN A 703 -16.68 17.52 12.81
N THR A 704 -15.60 18.17 13.17
CA THR A 704 -15.47 19.62 13.11
C THR A 704 -15.60 20.09 11.65
N VAL A 705 -16.44 21.09 11.40
CA VAL A 705 -16.69 21.58 10.03
C VAL A 705 -15.67 22.64 9.60
N PRO A 706 -15.44 23.74 10.35
CA PRO A 706 -14.45 24.73 9.94
C PRO A 706 -13.04 24.17 10.18
N PHE A 707 -12.13 24.45 9.24
CA PHE A 707 -10.73 24.14 9.47
C PHE A 707 -10.21 25.04 10.60
N THR A 708 -9.77 24.38 11.67
CA THR A 708 -9.33 25.05 12.91
C THR A 708 -7.94 24.59 13.26
N GLU A 709 -7.03 25.52 13.49
CA GLU A 709 -5.72 25.30 14.07
C GLU A 709 -5.78 25.65 15.56
N TYR A 710 -5.53 24.66 16.41
CA TYR A 710 -5.46 24.90 17.85
C TYR A 710 -4.08 25.43 18.22
N ALA A 711 -4.03 26.25 19.27
CA ALA A 711 -2.78 26.77 19.79
C ALA A 711 -1.75 25.65 19.97
N PRO A 712 -0.51 25.88 19.57
CA PRO A 712 0.53 24.86 19.70
C PRO A 712 0.73 24.49 21.16
N THR A 713 0.80 23.20 21.43
CA THR A 713 1.18 22.67 22.73
C THR A 713 2.60 22.17 22.68
N ILE A 714 3.39 22.48 23.70
CA ILE A 714 4.73 21.93 23.86
C ILE A 714 4.64 20.78 24.84
N LYS A 715 5.08 19.60 24.39
CA LYS A 715 5.24 18.45 25.24
C LYS A 715 6.62 17.86 24.99
N ASN A 716 7.43 17.78 26.04
CA ASN A 716 8.81 17.28 25.99
C ASN A 716 9.69 17.99 24.92
N GLY A 717 9.52 19.30 24.77
CA GLY A 717 10.26 20.09 23.79
C GLY A 717 9.72 20.01 22.35
N ALA A 718 8.69 19.21 22.09
CA ALA A 718 8.06 19.11 20.79
C ALA A 718 6.88 20.07 20.69
N ILE A 719 6.86 20.88 19.62
CA ILE A 719 5.71 21.74 19.30
C ILE A 719 4.71 20.91 18.49
N THR A 720 3.56 20.65 19.09
CA THR A 720 2.47 19.97 18.39
C THR A 720 1.33 20.96 18.17
N THR A 721 1.04 21.28 16.94
CA THR A 721 -0.21 21.95 16.57
C THR A 721 -1.25 20.89 16.29
N LYS A 722 -2.44 21.02 16.86
CA LYS A 722 -3.58 20.18 16.52
C LYS A 722 -4.44 20.92 15.52
N THR A 723 -4.89 20.22 14.51
CA THR A 723 -5.84 20.75 13.54
C THR A 723 -7.06 19.85 13.46
N ALA A 724 -8.20 20.43 13.21
CA ALA A 724 -9.46 19.76 12.95
C ALA A 724 -10.20 20.44 11.82
N GLY A 725 -11.22 19.83 11.28
CA GLY A 725 -12.06 20.42 10.24
C GLY A 725 -12.19 19.54 9.01
N MET A 726 -12.83 20.10 7.98
CA MET A 726 -13.03 19.38 6.72
C MET A 726 -11.96 19.73 5.69
N THR A 727 -11.47 18.71 4.96
CA THR A 727 -10.71 18.94 3.73
C THR A 727 -11.65 19.38 2.61
N PRO A 728 -11.15 20.11 1.59
CA PRO A 728 -11.97 20.46 0.43
C PRO A 728 -12.29 19.20 -0.39
N TRP A 729 -13.37 19.28 -1.19
CA TRP A 729 -13.54 18.37 -2.32
C TRP A 729 -12.53 18.71 -3.42
N TYR A 730 -12.21 17.74 -4.27
CA TYR A 730 -11.36 17.97 -5.42
C TYR A 730 -11.74 17.05 -6.57
N TRP A 731 -11.52 17.56 -7.80
CA TRP A 731 -11.73 16.84 -9.04
C TRP A 731 -10.52 17.08 -9.94
N VAL A 732 -9.73 16.03 -10.14
CA VAL A 732 -8.48 16.11 -10.90
C VAL A 732 -8.69 15.44 -12.25
N TRP A 733 -8.22 16.09 -13.29
CA TRP A 733 -8.28 15.61 -14.66
C TRP A 733 -6.87 15.48 -15.23
N ASN A 734 -6.62 14.40 -15.97
CA ASN A 734 -5.34 14.08 -16.59
C ASN A 734 -5.54 13.78 -18.06
N LEU A 735 -4.61 14.23 -18.91
CA LEU A 735 -4.57 13.95 -20.34
C LEU A 735 -3.30 13.19 -20.67
N GLN A 736 -3.40 12.19 -21.51
CA GLN A 736 -2.24 11.45 -22.04
C GLN A 736 -2.36 11.26 -23.52
N ILE A 737 -1.23 11.37 -24.21
CA ILE A 737 -1.04 10.98 -25.59
C ILE A 737 0.11 9.99 -25.63
N SER A 738 -0.08 8.82 -26.20
CA SER A 738 0.95 7.80 -26.36
C SER A 738 0.96 7.24 -27.77
N SER A 739 2.13 6.97 -28.31
CA SER A 739 2.27 6.45 -29.67
C SER A 739 3.50 5.54 -29.79
N THR A 740 3.38 4.54 -30.66
CA THR A 740 4.55 3.82 -31.17
C THR A 740 5.11 4.61 -32.35
N LEU A 741 6.22 5.30 -32.11
CA LEU A 741 6.84 6.18 -33.10
C LEU A 741 7.53 5.41 -34.21
N TRP A 742 8.10 4.26 -33.87
CA TRP A 742 8.79 3.40 -34.81
C TRP A 742 8.68 1.95 -34.37
N GLU A 743 8.55 1.07 -35.36
CA GLU A 743 8.48 -0.39 -35.14
C GLU A 743 9.06 -1.11 -36.34
N ARG A 744 9.97 -2.03 -36.08
CA ARG A 744 10.58 -2.89 -37.10
C ARG A 744 10.94 -4.24 -36.51
N LYS A 745 10.36 -5.33 -37.03
CA LYS A 745 10.50 -6.68 -36.47
C LYS A 745 10.18 -6.70 -34.97
N ASN A 746 11.15 -7.08 -34.13
CA ASN A 746 11.03 -7.17 -32.69
C ASN A 746 11.45 -5.86 -31.94
N GLN A 747 11.70 -4.80 -32.68
CA GLN A 747 12.16 -3.51 -32.12
C GLN A 747 11.06 -2.48 -32.21
N SER A 748 10.92 -1.67 -31.16
CA SER A 748 9.98 -0.55 -31.17
C SER A 748 10.42 0.61 -30.29
N VAL A 749 10.11 1.83 -30.75
CA VAL A 749 10.23 3.05 -29.95
C VAL A 749 8.84 3.55 -29.62
N ASN A 750 8.53 3.64 -28.33
CA ASN A 750 7.27 4.16 -27.84
C ASN A 750 7.51 5.45 -27.06
N ALA A 751 6.62 6.43 -27.24
CA ALA A 751 6.67 7.68 -26.50
C ALA A 751 5.30 8.05 -25.96
N SER A 752 5.27 8.76 -24.84
CA SER A 752 4.06 9.37 -24.32
C SER A 752 4.32 10.73 -23.69
N LEU A 753 3.33 11.60 -23.82
CA LEU A 753 3.24 12.87 -23.11
C LEU A 753 2.00 12.87 -22.22
N GLN A 754 2.17 13.25 -20.96
CA GLN A 754 1.10 13.28 -19.97
C GLN A 754 1.02 14.67 -19.35
N ILE A 755 -0.19 15.15 -19.14
CA ILE A 755 -0.47 16.39 -18.39
C ILE A 755 -1.38 15.99 -17.24
N ASN A 756 -0.84 15.95 -16.04
CA ASN A 756 -1.62 15.66 -14.84
C ASN A 756 -2.16 16.95 -14.25
N ASN A 757 -3.36 16.85 -13.65
CA ASN A 757 -4.07 17.99 -13.08
C ASN A 757 -4.18 19.16 -14.08
N ILE A 758 -4.78 18.91 -15.25
CA ILE A 758 -4.87 19.85 -16.38
C ILE A 758 -5.38 21.24 -15.93
N PHE A 759 -6.39 21.28 -15.08
CA PHE A 759 -7.02 22.50 -14.57
C PHE A 759 -6.28 23.14 -13.41
N ASN A 760 -5.13 22.53 -13.00
CA ASN A 760 -4.33 22.97 -11.84
C ASN A 760 -5.19 23.16 -10.57
N MET A 761 -6.10 22.21 -10.32
CA MET A 761 -6.96 22.17 -9.13
C MET A 761 -6.10 22.28 -7.88
N LYS A 762 -6.38 23.25 -7.04
CA LYS A 762 -5.68 23.48 -5.77
C LYS A 762 -6.45 22.80 -4.66
N TYR A 763 -5.85 21.79 -4.05
CA TYR A 763 -6.42 21.05 -2.92
C TYR A 763 -5.33 20.65 -1.94
N TRP A 764 -5.72 20.13 -0.80
CA TRP A 764 -4.81 19.71 0.25
C TRP A 764 -5.35 18.52 1.01
N PHE A 765 -4.45 17.80 1.62
CA PHE A 765 -4.74 16.72 2.55
C PHE A 765 -4.46 17.19 3.98
N SER A 766 -4.98 16.49 4.98
CA SER A 766 -4.63 16.72 6.37
C SER A 766 -3.86 15.57 6.92
N GLY A 767 -2.72 15.86 7.54
CA GLY A 767 -1.99 14.92 8.35
C GLY A 767 -1.46 13.69 7.66
N ILE A 768 -0.81 13.85 6.51
CA ILE A 768 -0.04 12.78 5.89
C ILE A 768 1.42 12.88 6.34
N GLY A 769 2.06 11.73 6.56
CA GLY A 769 3.47 11.69 6.94
C GLY A 769 3.75 11.90 8.41
N THR A 770 4.93 12.44 8.70
CA THR A 770 5.46 12.61 10.06
C THR A 770 4.89 13.82 10.81
N SER A 771 4.15 14.68 10.09
CA SER A 771 3.53 15.89 10.65
C SER A 771 2.02 15.79 10.55
N PRO A 772 1.33 15.31 11.56
CA PRO A 772 -0.09 15.01 11.48
C PRO A 772 -1.01 16.23 11.43
N ASN A 773 -0.50 17.43 11.66
CA ASN A 773 -1.29 18.63 11.86
C ASN A 773 -0.97 19.69 10.79
N GLY A 774 -2.00 20.25 10.17
CA GLY A 774 -1.86 21.26 9.15
C GLY A 774 -2.38 20.84 7.78
N LYS A 775 -2.11 21.69 6.78
CA LYS A 775 -2.47 21.46 5.39
C LYS A 775 -1.28 20.92 4.62
N GLU A 776 -1.43 19.77 4.03
CA GLU A 776 -0.43 19.18 3.15
C GLU A 776 -0.85 19.40 1.71
N ALA A 777 -0.10 20.22 0.97
CA ALA A 777 -0.44 20.56 -0.40
C ALA A 777 -0.46 19.32 -1.29
N ALA A 778 -1.47 19.21 -2.13
CA ALA A 778 -1.54 18.20 -3.17
C ALA A 778 -0.78 18.62 -4.43
N PRO A 779 -0.39 17.67 -5.30
CA PRO A 779 0.36 17.94 -6.51
C PRO A 779 -0.30 18.97 -7.43
N PRO A 780 0.45 19.95 -7.97
CA PRO A 780 -0.01 20.86 -8.99
C PRO A 780 -0.08 20.19 -10.36
N ARG A 781 -0.43 20.94 -11.39
CA ARG A 781 -0.28 20.49 -12.77
C ARG A 781 1.19 20.10 -13.01
N SER A 782 1.38 18.95 -13.66
CA SER A 782 2.69 18.46 -14.07
C SER A 782 2.66 17.96 -15.51
N ILE A 783 3.80 17.99 -16.16
CA ILE A 783 4.00 17.44 -17.51
C ILE A 783 5.01 16.31 -17.36
N THR A 784 4.70 15.16 -17.93
CA THR A 784 5.57 13.98 -17.93
C THR A 784 5.79 13.51 -19.35
N ALA A 785 7.04 13.42 -19.76
CA ALA A 785 7.48 12.80 -21.00
C ALA A 785 8.03 11.39 -20.69
N TYR A 786 7.70 10.44 -21.52
CA TYR A 786 8.20 9.07 -21.44
C TYR A 786 8.61 8.56 -22.80
N VAL A 787 9.77 7.94 -22.88
CA VAL A 787 10.26 7.25 -24.09
C VAL A 787 10.76 5.87 -23.68
N SER A 788 10.46 4.84 -24.46
CA SER A 788 11.01 3.51 -24.29
C SER A 788 11.46 2.90 -25.61
N TYR A 789 12.55 2.17 -25.57
CA TYR A 789 13.05 1.35 -26.68
C TYR A 789 13.02 -0.12 -26.27
N HIS A 790 12.38 -0.91 -27.08
CA HIS A 790 12.32 -2.38 -26.98
C HIS A 790 13.13 -2.98 -28.13
N PHE A 791 14.00 -3.95 -27.84
CA PHE A 791 14.89 -4.55 -28.85
C PHE A 791 15.36 -5.97 -28.50
#